data_4f7ddb622a2c480fab929f38548a55f4
#
_entry.id   4f7ddb622a2c480fab929f38548a55f4
#
_cell.length_a   1.000
_cell.length_b   1.000
_cell.length_c   1.000
_cell.angle_alpha   90.00
_cell.angle_beta   90.00
_cell.angle_gamma   90.00
#
_symmetry.space_group_name_H-M   'P 1'
#
loop_
_entity.id
_entity.type
_entity.pdbx_description
1 polymer ?
#
loop_
_entity_poly.entity_id
_entity_poly.type
_entity_poly.pdbx_seq_one_letter_code
_entity_poly.pdbx_strand_id
1 'polypeptide(L)'
;MDAILGEVTLSRRRKKLDEMTKGEGLGDAYATTLSRVRAQQRSRSKLGMEVLMWVSHAERALHVDELCHALGVEGSTDLDIRNVPAIETLLACSLGLITVEKSSCTVRLIHYTLQEYLFHNSDLFLGPHSMIAEVCLTYLNFRHVRDFSPTLDSIPPTIPFVGYASCYWGTHARRETTESVKRLALELLEGYDKHISSKMLILHGMDCWGLPLDEDRRPEGFSGLHGAAYFGCEEIMVALLEMNKLDVQAIDLNGNVAMTWAARRGHSGVVRILLQRNDVDTNIADTEYGQTPLSWAAENGHEGVVRMLLEQNNVDLNMVDKYGRTPLSWAAENGHEGVVRMLLEQNNISPDMSDKYSRTPLSWAVGGGREAVVRMLLERGSVDPGVADTQDGQTPLSWAAEHGHEVVVRMLLERDDVDPNIADPQDGRTPLSLAAENGHEGVARLLLQRNDVDPNMIDTECGQTPLSWAAEHGHEVVVRMLLERNDVDPNIADTKDDRTPLLWAAEGGHEGVVRMLLERNDVDPNKADIRYGRTPLSWAAEDGYKEVVEKLLERNDINPNKADIQYGRTPLSWAAENGRNEVVEKLLERNDVNPNTADTQYGRTPLSWAAEGGRKEVVEKLLERNDVNLNKDDTQHGRTPLLWAAQRGHEEVVEMLLKRKDVDPNIADTKHGRTSLWWAARNGYQAIARILLERRDINPNKADTRDGRTPLSWAAESGDERVVGMLLERNNVGPNIADTQYGRTPLEWATRNGHQIIATLLREQLGLVPRYAPSLPSTELSFPEPSEPSEPPSKRMRRF
;
A
#
# COMPACT_ATOMS: atom_id res chain seq x y z
N MET A 1 -15.70 -22.22 -35.29
CA MET A 1 -16.65 -21.34 -36.02
C MET A 1 -17.31 -22.13 -37.17
N ASP A 2 -16.56 -22.72 -38.07
CA ASP A 2 -17.10 -23.47 -39.21
C ASP A 2 -18.04 -24.59 -38.85
N ALA A 3 -17.79 -25.34 -37.75
CA ALA A 3 -18.66 -26.38 -37.23
C ALA A 3 -20.03 -25.86 -36.73
N ILE A 4 -20.11 -24.61 -36.31
CA ILE A 4 -21.34 -23.94 -35.85
C ILE A 4 -22.08 -23.34 -37.06
N LEU A 5 -21.31 -22.75 -37.98
CA LEU A 5 -21.86 -22.12 -39.18
C LEU A 5 -22.41 -23.14 -40.17
N GLY A 6 -21.89 -24.39 -40.16
CA GLY A 6 -22.40 -25.52 -40.96
C GLY A 6 -23.77 -26.04 -40.51
N GLU A 7 -24.26 -25.70 -39.32
CA GLU A 7 -25.57 -26.13 -38.85
C GLU A 7 -26.71 -25.26 -39.44
N VAL A 8 -27.74 -25.94 -39.93
CA VAL A 8 -28.79 -25.31 -40.75
C VAL A 8 -29.80 -24.51 -39.90
N THR A 9 -29.98 -24.83 -38.60
CA THR A 9 -30.96 -24.17 -37.75
C THR A 9 -30.32 -23.53 -36.52
N LEU A 10 -30.90 -22.40 -36.07
CA LEU A 10 -30.48 -21.68 -34.84
C LEU A 10 -30.49 -22.60 -33.61
N SER A 11 -31.46 -23.50 -33.49
CA SER A 11 -31.55 -24.46 -32.37
C SER A 11 -30.38 -25.44 -32.37
N ARG A 12 -29.99 -25.95 -33.54
CA ARG A 12 -28.85 -26.86 -33.71
C ARG A 12 -27.52 -26.10 -33.46
N ARG A 13 -27.43 -24.86 -33.92
CA ARG A 13 -26.27 -24.00 -33.64
C ARG A 13 -26.09 -23.74 -32.15
N ARG A 14 -27.19 -23.43 -31.40
CA ARG A 14 -27.15 -23.30 -29.94
C ARG A 14 -26.77 -24.60 -29.25
N LYS A 15 -27.40 -25.74 -29.62
CA LYS A 15 -27.04 -27.03 -29.07
C LYS A 15 -25.55 -27.37 -29.31
N LYS A 16 -25.05 -27.11 -30.51
CA LYS A 16 -23.63 -27.31 -30.85
C LYS A 16 -22.70 -26.38 -30.07
N LEU A 17 -23.10 -25.13 -29.84
CA LEU A 17 -22.38 -24.21 -29.01
C LEU A 17 -22.37 -24.69 -27.54
N ASP A 18 -23.48 -25.15 -27.01
CA ASP A 18 -23.61 -25.68 -25.64
C ASP A 18 -22.76 -26.96 -25.44
N GLU A 19 -22.75 -27.87 -26.46
CA GLU A 19 -21.88 -29.05 -26.46
C GLU A 19 -20.39 -28.65 -26.46
N MET A 20 -20.00 -27.65 -27.25
CA MET A 20 -18.64 -27.12 -27.30
C MET A 20 -18.23 -26.41 -26.01
N THR A 21 -19.13 -25.69 -25.36
CA THR A 21 -18.87 -25.02 -24.08
C THR A 21 -18.83 -25.99 -22.89
N LYS A 22 -19.45 -27.12 -22.99
CA LYS A 22 -19.35 -28.22 -22.01
C LYS A 22 -18.18 -29.16 -22.23
N GLY A 23 -17.34 -28.90 -23.26
CA GLY A 23 -16.20 -29.76 -23.61
C GLY A 23 -16.58 -30.99 -24.47
N GLU A 24 -17.85 -31.34 -24.56
CA GLU A 24 -18.35 -32.42 -25.43
C GLU A 24 -18.30 -31.96 -26.90
N GLY A 25 -17.43 -32.58 -27.70
CA GLY A 25 -17.25 -32.24 -29.11
C GLY A 25 -16.05 -31.32 -29.42
N LEU A 26 -15.39 -30.69 -28.44
CA LEU A 26 -14.12 -29.97 -28.66
C LEU A 26 -13.00 -30.93 -29.03
N GLY A 27 -12.95 -32.11 -28.42
CA GLY A 27 -12.00 -33.16 -28.75
C GLY A 27 -12.09 -33.61 -30.21
N ASP A 28 -13.32 -33.81 -30.72
CA ASP A 28 -13.56 -34.21 -32.12
C ASP A 28 -13.18 -33.09 -33.11
N ALA A 29 -13.42 -31.82 -32.73
CA ALA A 29 -13.03 -30.67 -33.53
C ALA A 29 -11.50 -30.55 -33.61
N TYR A 30 -10.80 -30.80 -32.47
CA TYR A 30 -9.35 -30.84 -32.45
C TYR A 30 -8.79 -31.99 -33.24
N ALA A 31 -9.33 -33.23 -33.08
CA ALA A 31 -8.95 -34.41 -33.87
C ALA A 31 -9.10 -34.15 -35.36
N THR A 32 -10.22 -33.57 -35.78
CA THR A 32 -10.50 -33.20 -37.17
C THR A 32 -9.49 -32.19 -37.70
N THR A 33 -9.20 -31.13 -36.92
CA THR A 33 -8.24 -30.12 -37.34
C THR A 33 -6.82 -30.66 -37.40
N LEU A 34 -6.41 -31.47 -36.42
CA LEU A 34 -5.10 -32.15 -36.41
C LEU A 34 -4.97 -33.11 -37.61
N SER A 35 -6.04 -33.83 -37.97
CA SER A 35 -6.06 -34.65 -39.19
C SER A 35 -5.85 -33.84 -40.46
N ARG A 36 -6.41 -32.61 -40.49
CA ARG A 36 -6.18 -31.65 -41.58
C ARG A 36 -4.73 -31.13 -41.61
N VAL A 37 -4.15 -30.84 -40.40
CA VAL A 37 -2.73 -30.48 -40.29
C VAL A 37 -1.84 -31.59 -40.85
N ARG A 38 -2.12 -32.85 -40.46
CA ARG A 38 -1.38 -34.03 -40.97
C ARG A 38 -1.58 -34.30 -42.46
N ALA A 39 -2.72 -33.93 -43.02
CA ALA A 39 -3.02 -34.10 -44.43
C ALA A 39 -2.39 -33.05 -45.35
N GLN A 40 -1.74 -32.02 -44.84
CA GLN A 40 -1.01 -31.04 -45.64
C GLN A 40 0.19 -31.68 -46.37
N GLN A 41 0.83 -30.92 -47.28
CA GLN A 41 2.11 -31.35 -47.87
C GLN A 41 3.12 -31.73 -46.80
N ARG A 42 3.94 -32.77 -47.02
CA ARG A 42 4.83 -33.39 -46.04
C ARG A 42 5.62 -32.38 -45.17
N SER A 43 6.22 -31.35 -45.81
CA SER A 43 6.97 -30.30 -45.11
C SER A 43 6.09 -29.41 -44.22
N ARG A 44 4.90 -29.02 -44.72
CA ARG A 44 3.95 -28.21 -43.93
C ARG A 44 3.30 -29.00 -42.80
N SER A 45 3.00 -30.24 -43.05
CA SER A 45 2.46 -31.16 -42.03
C SER A 45 3.45 -31.37 -40.90
N LYS A 46 4.74 -31.63 -41.22
CA LYS A 46 5.81 -31.76 -40.23
C LYS A 46 5.94 -30.49 -39.41
N LEU A 47 6.09 -29.32 -40.05
CA LEU A 47 6.22 -28.02 -39.38
C LEU A 47 5.01 -27.71 -38.51
N GLY A 48 3.79 -27.94 -38.95
CA GLY A 48 2.57 -27.69 -38.19
C GLY A 48 2.49 -28.54 -36.91
N MET A 49 2.90 -29.81 -36.99
CA MET A 49 2.95 -30.69 -35.82
C MET A 49 4.07 -30.32 -34.86
N GLU A 50 5.25 -29.92 -35.35
CA GLU A 50 6.37 -29.44 -34.54
C GLU A 50 6.01 -28.16 -33.79
N VAL A 51 5.33 -27.18 -34.44
CA VAL A 51 4.83 -25.96 -33.76
C VAL A 51 3.89 -26.33 -32.64
N LEU A 52 2.93 -27.22 -32.85
CA LEU A 52 1.99 -27.64 -31.79
C LEU A 52 2.69 -28.35 -30.66
N MET A 53 3.69 -29.19 -30.93
CA MET A 53 4.53 -29.83 -29.93
C MET A 53 5.26 -28.77 -29.07
N TRP A 54 5.95 -27.82 -29.71
CA TRP A 54 6.65 -26.74 -29.00
C TRP A 54 5.72 -25.92 -28.13
N VAL A 55 4.62 -25.40 -28.68
CA VAL A 55 3.70 -24.52 -27.95
C VAL A 55 2.98 -25.24 -26.80
N SER A 56 2.77 -26.57 -26.92
CA SER A 56 2.13 -27.38 -25.87
C SER A 56 3.07 -27.86 -24.77
N HIS A 57 4.35 -28.13 -25.06
CA HIS A 57 5.32 -28.79 -24.16
C HIS A 57 6.43 -27.84 -23.66
N ALA A 58 6.50 -26.61 -24.17
CA ALA A 58 7.44 -25.61 -23.64
C ALA A 58 7.12 -25.23 -22.21
N GLU A 59 8.14 -24.98 -21.41
CA GLU A 59 8.01 -24.62 -19.97
C GLU A 59 7.40 -23.21 -19.76
N ARG A 60 7.49 -22.34 -20.75
CA ARG A 60 6.80 -21.04 -20.83
C ARG A 60 6.38 -20.72 -22.25
N ALA A 61 5.49 -19.75 -22.40
CA ALA A 61 5.17 -19.24 -23.72
C ALA A 61 6.43 -18.66 -24.40
N LEU A 62 6.66 -19.06 -25.65
CA LEU A 62 7.81 -18.63 -26.44
C LEU A 62 7.50 -17.32 -27.17
N HIS A 63 8.48 -16.41 -27.22
CA HIS A 63 8.44 -15.30 -28.15
C HIS A 63 8.46 -15.79 -29.60
N VAL A 64 7.89 -15.02 -30.51
CA VAL A 64 7.85 -15.39 -31.95
C VAL A 64 9.23 -15.78 -32.47
N ASP A 65 10.23 -14.94 -32.21
CA ASP A 65 11.59 -15.17 -32.69
C ASP A 65 12.25 -16.39 -32.03
N GLU A 66 11.96 -16.68 -30.76
CA GLU A 66 12.44 -17.89 -30.08
C GLU A 66 11.90 -19.16 -30.78
N LEU A 67 10.59 -19.19 -31.02
CA LEU A 67 9.97 -20.34 -31.67
C LEU A 67 10.46 -20.51 -33.12
N CYS A 68 10.59 -19.43 -33.89
CA CYS A 68 11.10 -19.48 -35.25
C CYS A 68 12.54 -20.03 -35.31
N HIS A 69 13.41 -19.54 -34.41
CA HIS A 69 14.79 -20.05 -34.30
C HIS A 69 14.84 -21.53 -33.88
N ALA A 70 14.03 -21.92 -32.86
CA ALA A 70 13.95 -23.32 -32.44
C ALA A 70 13.59 -24.27 -33.59
N LEU A 71 12.62 -23.87 -34.42
CA LEU A 71 12.17 -24.67 -35.58
C LEU A 71 13.13 -24.60 -36.78
N GLY A 72 14.08 -23.64 -36.77
CA GLY A 72 15.14 -23.54 -37.78
C GLY A 72 16.39 -24.39 -37.47
N VAL A 73 16.45 -25.00 -36.29
CA VAL A 73 17.58 -25.86 -35.90
C VAL A 73 17.58 -27.17 -36.71
N GLU A 74 18.59 -27.32 -37.57
CA GLU A 74 18.87 -28.55 -38.29
C GLU A 74 20.26 -29.07 -37.87
N GLY A 75 20.57 -30.30 -38.14
CA GLY A 75 21.81 -30.97 -37.68
C GLY A 75 23.13 -30.45 -38.28
N SER A 76 23.27 -29.16 -38.46
CA SER A 76 24.46 -28.43 -38.94
C SER A 76 25.31 -27.90 -37.79
N THR A 77 26.53 -27.43 -38.09
CA THR A 77 27.45 -26.83 -37.09
C THR A 77 27.06 -25.40 -36.69
N ASP A 78 26.17 -24.77 -37.45
CA ASP A 78 25.64 -23.42 -37.22
C ASP A 78 24.21 -23.26 -37.77
N LEU A 79 23.47 -22.27 -37.25
CA LEU A 79 22.13 -21.97 -37.71
C LEU A 79 22.19 -21.33 -39.14
N ASP A 80 21.56 -21.98 -40.10
CA ASP A 80 21.32 -21.29 -41.38
C ASP A 80 20.03 -20.46 -41.29
N ILE A 81 20.16 -19.14 -41.29
CA ILE A 81 19.04 -18.19 -41.19
C ILE A 81 17.98 -18.44 -42.28
N ARG A 82 18.36 -19.03 -43.44
CA ARG A 82 17.42 -19.37 -44.51
C ARG A 82 16.47 -20.50 -44.13
N ASN A 83 16.80 -21.31 -43.11
CA ASN A 83 15.95 -22.38 -42.59
C ASN A 83 15.01 -21.90 -41.48
N VAL A 84 15.17 -20.68 -40.99
CA VAL A 84 14.28 -20.11 -39.96
C VAL A 84 12.94 -19.74 -40.58
N PRO A 85 11.84 -20.41 -40.19
CA PRO A 85 10.52 -20.16 -40.77
C PRO A 85 9.95 -18.82 -40.29
N ALA A 86 9.23 -18.12 -41.19
CA ALA A 86 8.48 -16.93 -40.81
C ALA A 86 7.22 -17.30 -40.03
N ILE A 87 6.79 -16.43 -39.11
CA ILE A 87 5.63 -16.64 -38.21
C ILE A 87 4.34 -16.86 -39.03
N GLU A 88 4.17 -16.20 -40.18
CA GLU A 88 3.02 -16.37 -41.05
C GLU A 88 2.94 -17.80 -41.57
N THR A 89 4.09 -18.43 -41.80
CA THR A 89 4.15 -19.83 -42.22
C THR A 89 3.72 -20.77 -41.07
N LEU A 90 4.14 -20.47 -39.83
CA LEU A 90 3.75 -21.26 -38.63
C LEU A 90 2.23 -21.17 -38.39
N LEU A 91 1.67 -19.96 -38.46
CA LEU A 91 0.23 -19.75 -38.36
C LEU A 91 -0.55 -20.47 -39.44
N ALA A 92 -0.07 -20.44 -40.69
CA ALA A 92 -0.70 -21.14 -41.81
C ALA A 92 -0.64 -22.68 -41.69
N CYS A 93 0.47 -23.23 -41.20
CA CYS A 93 0.63 -24.67 -41.03
C CYS A 93 -0.17 -25.24 -39.85
N SER A 94 -0.40 -24.48 -38.81
CA SER A 94 -1.18 -24.86 -37.63
C SER A 94 -2.70 -24.73 -37.80
N LEU A 95 -3.16 -24.23 -38.95
CA LEU A 95 -4.60 -24.08 -39.31
C LEU A 95 -5.46 -23.42 -38.24
N GLY A 96 -4.92 -22.38 -37.56
CA GLY A 96 -5.62 -21.60 -36.54
C GLY A 96 -5.66 -22.24 -35.17
N LEU A 97 -4.86 -23.28 -34.89
CA LEU A 97 -4.71 -23.86 -33.54
C LEU A 97 -3.76 -23.04 -32.63
N ILE A 98 -2.95 -22.15 -33.23
CA ILE A 98 -2.11 -21.19 -32.48
C ILE A 98 -2.48 -19.75 -32.83
N THR A 99 -2.11 -18.83 -31.92
CA THR A 99 -2.27 -17.39 -32.08
C THR A 99 -1.04 -16.66 -31.52
N VAL A 100 -0.82 -15.43 -31.98
CA VAL A 100 0.21 -14.54 -31.42
C VAL A 100 -0.47 -13.49 -30.59
N GLU A 101 -0.08 -13.37 -29.33
CA GLU A 101 -0.52 -12.32 -28.44
C GLU A 101 0.20 -11.02 -28.78
N LYS A 102 -0.55 -9.97 -29.18
CA LYS A 102 0.04 -8.74 -29.72
C LYS A 102 0.84 -7.93 -28.69
N SER A 103 0.48 -8.03 -27.41
CA SER A 103 1.12 -7.25 -26.33
C SER A 103 2.51 -7.80 -25.96
N SER A 104 2.66 -9.11 -25.95
CA SER A 104 3.88 -9.84 -25.51
C SER A 104 4.67 -10.44 -26.68
N CYS A 105 4.14 -10.41 -27.90
CA CYS A 105 4.69 -11.10 -29.06
C CYS A 105 4.93 -12.59 -28.82
N THR A 106 4.15 -13.25 -27.93
CA THR A 106 4.29 -14.67 -27.62
C THR A 106 3.30 -15.52 -28.38
N VAL A 107 3.73 -16.74 -28.71
CA VAL A 107 2.89 -17.72 -29.40
C VAL A 107 2.17 -18.59 -28.38
N ARG A 108 0.85 -18.72 -28.55
CA ARG A 108 0.00 -19.52 -27.65
C ARG A 108 -0.98 -20.40 -28.41
N LEU A 109 -1.44 -21.44 -27.78
CA LEU A 109 -2.59 -22.20 -28.28
C LEU A 109 -3.85 -21.32 -28.21
N ILE A 110 -4.78 -21.51 -29.14
CA ILE A 110 -6.04 -20.75 -29.23
C ILE A 110 -6.91 -20.85 -27.97
N HIS A 111 -6.78 -21.98 -27.26
CA HIS A 111 -7.52 -22.24 -26.02
C HIS A 111 -6.79 -23.27 -25.14
N TYR A 112 -6.91 -23.14 -23.82
CA TYR A 112 -6.26 -24.03 -22.85
C TYR A 112 -6.73 -25.51 -22.99
N THR A 113 -8.00 -25.75 -23.37
CA THR A 113 -8.52 -27.13 -23.61
C THR A 113 -7.82 -27.84 -24.74
N LEU A 114 -7.23 -27.13 -25.69
CA LEU A 114 -6.38 -27.75 -26.72
C LEU A 114 -5.06 -28.26 -26.10
N GLN A 115 -4.50 -27.55 -25.13
CA GLN A 115 -3.31 -28.02 -24.42
C GLN A 115 -3.62 -29.32 -23.66
N GLU A 116 -4.73 -29.34 -22.90
CA GLU A 116 -5.21 -30.56 -22.22
C GLU A 116 -5.43 -31.72 -23.22
N TYR A 117 -6.05 -31.42 -24.35
CA TYR A 117 -6.26 -32.44 -25.39
C TYR A 117 -4.92 -32.98 -25.91
N LEU A 118 -3.93 -32.13 -26.20
CA LEU A 118 -2.61 -32.55 -26.68
C LEU A 118 -1.84 -33.37 -25.65
N PHE A 119 -1.95 -33.03 -24.36
CA PHE A 119 -1.34 -33.81 -23.27
C PHE A 119 -2.00 -35.19 -23.06
N HIS A 120 -3.33 -35.26 -23.15
CA HIS A 120 -4.05 -36.55 -22.98
C HIS A 120 -3.87 -37.52 -24.17
N ASN A 121 -3.41 -37.03 -25.31
CA ASN A 121 -3.16 -37.84 -26.49
C ASN A 121 -1.65 -37.94 -26.75
N SER A 122 -0.92 -38.61 -25.85
CA SER A 122 0.54 -38.74 -25.86
C SER A 122 1.10 -39.35 -27.16
N ASP A 123 0.32 -40.16 -27.88
CA ASP A 123 0.70 -40.76 -29.15
C ASP A 123 0.82 -39.75 -30.31
N LEU A 124 0.41 -38.50 -30.10
CA LEU A 124 0.52 -37.42 -31.10
C LEU A 124 1.97 -37.01 -31.34
N PHE A 125 2.81 -37.05 -30.29
CA PHE A 125 4.22 -36.66 -30.34
C PHE A 125 5.09 -37.77 -29.72
N LEU A 126 6.07 -38.22 -30.47
CA LEU A 126 7.03 -39.22 -30.00
C LEU A 126 8.21 -38.49 -29.33
N GLY A 127 8.37 -38.64 -28.01
CA GLY A 127 9.49 -38.07 -27.28
C GLY A 127 9.57 -36.54 -27.33
N PRO A 128 8.50 -35.79 -26.98
CA PRO A 128 8.49 -34.33 -27.15
C PRO A 128 9.56 -33.64 -26.33
N HIS A 129 9.83 -34.09 -25.10
CA HIS A 129 10.83 -33.50 -24.26
C HIS A 129 12.25 -33.78 -24.71
N SER A 130 12.54 -34.99 -25.18
CA SER A 130 13.85 -35.30 -25.77
C SER A 130 14.12 -34.51 -27.05
N MET A 131 13.09 -34.34 -27.92
CA MET A 131 13.22 -33.48 -29.10
C MET A 131 13.49 -32.01 -28.74
N ILE A 132 12.77 -31.45 -27.78
CA ILE A 132 12.99 -30.06 -27.32
C ILE A 132 14.40 -29.92 -26.72
N ALA A 133 14.80 -30.86 -25.86
CA ALA A 133 16.14 -30.88 -25.27
C ALA A 133 17.24 -30.95 -26.34
N GLU A 134 17.09 -31.84 -27.35
CA GLU A 134 18.04 -31.99 -28.45
C GLU A 134 18.16 -30.69 -29.27
N VAL A 135 17.04 -30.02 -29.59
CA VAL A 135 17.03 -28.74 -30.30
C VAL A 135 17.72 -27.64 -29.44
N CYS A 136 17.38 -27.53 -28.17
CA CYS A 136 18.02 -26.55 -27.25
C CYS A 136 19.54 -26.76 -27.19
N LEU A 137 19.98 -28.00 -26.95
CA LEU A 137 21.40 -28.36 -26.85
C LEU A 137 22.15 -28.18 -28.18
N THR A 138 21.55 -28.54 -29.30
CA THR A 138 22.13 -28.30 -30.62
C THR A 138 22.34 -26.81 -30.87
N TYR A 139 21.33 -25.98 -30.53
CA TYR A 139 21.42 -24.53 -30.66
C TYR A 139 22.52 -23.93 -29.77
N LEU A 140 22.62 -24.36 -28.52
CA LEU A 140 23.66 -23.90 -27.58
C LEU A 140 25.07 -24.34 -28.05
N ASN A 141 25.21 -25.48 -28.73
CA ASN A 141 26.47 -25.99 -29.26
C ASN A 141 26.88 -25.36 -30.62
N PHE A 142 26.05 -24.53 -31.24
CA PHE A 142 26.44 -23.76 -32.43
C PHE A 142 27.66 -22.86 -32.17
N ARG A 143 28.60 -22.76 -33.14
CA ARG A 143 29.81 -21.95 -33.02
C ARG A 143 29.49 -20.52 -32.65
N HIS A 144 28.57 -19.88 -33.36
CA HIS A 144 28.24 -18.49 -33.12
C HIS A 144 27.61 -18.25 -31.72
N VAL A 145 27.01 -19.25 -31.07
CA VAL A 145 26.53 -19.16 -29.70
C VAL A 145 27.67 -19.39 -28.69
N ARG A 146 28.55 -20.39 -28.96
CA ARG A 146 29.72 -20.70 -28.10
C ARG A 146 30.76 -19.56 -28.07
N ASP A 147 30.87 -18.80 -29.15
CA ASP A 147 31.83 -17.70 -29.26
C ASP A 147 31.39 -16.43 -28.49
N PHE A 148 30.14 -16.37 -28.01
CA PHE A 148 29.68 -15.26 -27.17
C PHE A 148 30.28 -15.34 -25.77
N SER A 149 30.82 -14.19 -25.32
CA SER A 149 31.34 -14.07 -23.96
C SER A 149 30.20 -14.10 -22.93
N PRO A 150 30.35 -14.79 -21.80
CA PRO A 150 29.41 -14.72 -20.69
C PRO A 150 29.37 -13.36 -19.99
N THR A 151 30.22 -12.40 -20.39
CA THR A 151 30.26 -11.03 -19.85
C THR A 151 29.29 -10.07 -20.52
N LEU A 152 28.48 -10.53 -21.51
CA LEU A 152 27.50 -9.68 -22.19
C LEU A 152 26.36 -9.27 -21.25
N ASP A 153 26.03 -7.97 -21.27
CA ASP A 153 24.96 -7.41 -20.43
C ASP A 153 23.53 -7.65 -20.97
N SER A 154 23.41 -8.05 -22.24
CA SER A 154 22.11 -8.36 -22.85
C SER A 154 22.25 -9.45 -23.92
N ILE A 155 21.16 -10.22 -24.12
CA ILE A 155 21.07 -11.21 -25.20
C ILE A 155 21.07 -10.49 -26.55
N PRO A 156 22.01 -10.79 -27.46
CA PRO A 156 21.99 -10.21 -28.79
C PRO A 156 20.74 -10.62 -29.57
N PRO A 157 20.11 -9.69 -30.34
CA PRO A 157 18.95 -10.04 -31.17
C PRO A 157 19.21 -11.14 -32.21
N THR A 158 20.47 -11.45 -32.46
CA THR A 158 20.87 -12.50 -33.41
C THR A 158 20.73 -13.92 -32.86
N ILE A 159 20.58 -14.07 -31.54
CA ILE A 159 20.45 -15.36 -30.85
C ILE A 159 19.23 -15.39 -29.88
N PRO A 160 18.02 -15.06 -30.33
CA PRO A 160 16.86 -14.87 -29.46
C PRO A 160 16.50 -16.13 -28.66
N PHE A 161 16.76 -17.31 -29.16
CA PHE A 161 16.42 -18.58 -28.53
C PHE A 161 17.38 -19.00 -27.41
N VAL A 162 18.53 -18.31 -27.24
CA VAL A 162 19.53 -18.68 -26.22
C VAL A 162 18.97 -18.62 -24.79
N GLY A 163 18.09 -17.67 -24.49
CA GLY A 163 17.47 -17.53 -23.16
C GLY A 163 16.65 -18.75 -22.79
N TYR A 164 15.72 -19.16 -23.64
CA TYR A 164 14.92 -20.36 -23.42
C TYR A 164 15.80 -21.61 -23.37
N ALA A 165 16.65 -21.79 -24.37
CA ALA A 165 17.51 -22.97 -24.49
C ALA A 165 18.39 -23.16 -23.26
N SER A 166 19.02 -22.07 -22.75
CA SER A 166 19.89 -22.12 -21.57
C SER A 166 19.15 -22.51 -20.29
N CYS A 167 17.93 -22.02 -20.10
CA CYS A 167 17.20 -22.20 -18.84
C CYS A 167 16.41 -23.50 -18.76
N TYR A 168 16.06 -24.11 -19.89
CA TYR A 168 15.10 -25.23 -19.89
C TYR A 168 15.56 -26.53 -20.53
N TRP A 169 16.72 -26.56 -21.22
CA TRP A 169 17.19 -27.81 -21.86
C TRP A 169 17.29 -28.98 -20.87
N GLY A 170 17.83 -28.72 -19.67
CA GLY A 170 17.99 -29.75 -18.67
C GLY A 170 16.68 -30.21 -18.04
N THR A 171 15.69 -29.31 -17.91
CA THR A 171 14.35 -29.69 -17.46
C THR A 171 13.70 -30.68 -18.41
N HIS A 172 13.84 -30.45 -19.71
CA HIS A 172 13.36 -31.38 -20.74
C HIS A 172 14.18 -32.65 -20.77
N ALA A 173 15.51 -32.57 -20.71
CA ALA A 173 16.42 -33.70 -20.66
C ALA A 173 16.14 -34.62 -19.47
N ARG A 174 15.86 -34.08 -18.28
CA ARG A 174 15.52 -34.85 -17.08
C ARG A 174 14.24 -35.69 -17.26
N ARG A 175 13.25 -35.18 -17.99
CA ARG A 175 12.00 -35.90 -18.23
C ARG A 175 12.21 -37.04 -19.26
N GLU A 176 13.10 -36.82 -20.20
CA GLU A 176 13.28 -37.76 -21.30
C GLU A 176 14.71 -37.63 -21.86
N THR A 177 15.64 -38.48 -21.40
CA THR A 177 17.03 -38.54 -21.86
C THR A 177 17.22 -39.59 -22.98
N THR A 178 17.89 -39.17 -24.05
CA THR A 178 18.34 -40.07 -25.14
C THR A 178 19.86 -39.99 -25.24
N GLU A 179 20.49 -41.00 -25.91
CA GLU A 179 21.95 -40.95 -26.11
C GLU A 179 22.40 -39.72 -26.92
N SER A 180 21.55 -39.19 -27.81
CA SER A 180 21.82 -37.95 -28.53
C SER A 180 21.82 -36.73 -27.59
N VAL A 181 20.79 -36.61 -26.75
CA VAL A 181 20.67 -35.54 -25.70
C VAL A 181 21.88 -35.63 -24.77
N LYS A 182 22.23 -36.82 -24.28
CA LYS A 182 23.38 -37.04 -23.40
C LYS A 182 24.70 -36.58 -24.02
N ARG A 183 24.97 -36.97 -25.26
CA ARG A 183 26.17 -36.58 -26.01
C ARG A 183 26.25 -35.05 -26.17
N LEU A 184 25.17 -34.41 -26.62
CA LEU A 184 25.09 -32.95 -26.80
C LEU A 184 25.25 -32.19 -25.49
N ALA A 185 24.65 -32.69 -24.40
CA ALA A 185 24.80 -32.13 -23.08
C ALA A 185 26.25 -32.18 -22.57
N LEU A 186 26.91 -33.33 -22.74
CA LEU A 186 28.32 -33.48 -22.37
C LEU A 186 29.23 -32.51 -23.13
N GLU A 187 28.96 -32.31 -24.43
CA GLU A 187 29.69 -31.35 -25.25
C GLU A 187 29.51 -29.90 -24.74
N LEU A 188 28.30 -29.52 -24.36
CA LEU A 188 28.00 -28.20 -23.77
C LEU A 188 28.69 -28.02 -22.42
N LEU A 189 28.59 -29.03 -21.55
CA LEU A 189 29.02 -28.99 -20.15
C LEU A 189 30.54 -29.09 -19.95
N GLU A 190 31.31 -29.51 -20.94
CA GLU A 190 32.80 -29.59 -20.84
C GLU A 190 33.47 -28.22 -20.63
N GLY A 191 32.88 -27.10 -20.96
CA GLY A 191 33.40 -25.73 -20.72
C GLY A 191 32.30 -24.78 -20.29
N TYR A 192 31.45 -25.26 -19.42
CA TYR A 192 30.19 -24.58 -19.09
C TYR A 192 30.40 -23.22 -18.41
N ASP A 193 31.41 -23.07 -17.57
CA ASP A 193 31.81 -21.83 -16.90
C ASP A 193 32.14 -20.68 -17.88
N LYS A 194 32.52 -21.02 -19.11
CA LYS A 194 32.85 -20.04 -20.17
C LYS A 194 31.71 -19.83 -21.18
N HIS A 195 30.65 -20.59 -21.05
CA HIS A 195 29.54 -20.55 -22.00
C HIS A 195 28.46 -19.55 -21.55
N ILE A 196 27.88 -18.79 -22.48
CA ILE A 196 26.81 -17.79 -22.16
C ILE A 196 25.61 -18.41 -21.43
N SER A 197 25.31 -19.67 -21.68
CA SER A 197 24.17 -20.35 -21.04
C SER A 197 24.35 -20.54 -19.53
N SER A 198 25.57 -20.60 -18.99
CA SER A 198 25.78 -20.64 -17.54
C SER A 198 25.35 -19.33 -16.87
N LYS A 199 25.68 -18.18 -17.46
CA LYS A 199 25.20 -16.87 -16.98
C LYS A 199 23.67 -16.78 -17.05
N MET A 200 23.09 -17.16 -18.16
CA MET A 200 21.62 -17.14 -18.33
C MET A 200 20.91 -18.00 -17.28
N LEU A 201 21.46 -19.16 -16.97
CA LEU A 201 20.93 -20.07 -15.97
C LEU A 201 20.99 -19.47 -14.56
N ILE A 202 22.11 -18.87 -14.20
CA ILE A 202 22.32 -18.24 -12.90
C ILE A 202 21.35 -17.06 -12.73
N LEU A 203 21.23 -16.18 -13.73
CA LEU A 203 20.32 -15.04 -13.71
C LEU A 203 18.87 -15.48 -13.58
N HIS A 204 18.44 -16.50 -14.36
CA HIS A 204 17.08 -17.03 -14.27
C HIS A 204 16.78 -17.67 -12.90
N GLY A 205 17.76 -18.36 -12.32
CA GLY A 205 17.63 -18.93 -10.97
C GLY A 205 17.40 -17.88 -9.90
N MET A 206 17.91 -16.64 -10.07
CA MET A 206 17.77 -15.52 -9.13
C MET A 206 16.44 -14.77 -9.26
N ASP A 207 15.90 -14.60 -10.47
CA ASP A 207 14.59 -13.98 -10.69
C ASP A 207 13.47 -14.66 -9.90
N CYS A 208 13.60 -15.94 -9.62
CA CYS A 208 12.62 -16.70 -8.83
C CYS A 208 12.62 -16.32 -7.33
N TRP A 209 13.64 -15.58 -6.84
CA TRP A 209 13.83 -15.28 -5.41
C TRP A 209 13.67 -13.80 -5.06
N GLY A 210 13.32 -12.93 -6.04
CA GLY A 210 13.09 -11.49 -5.80
C GLY A 210 14.33 -10.71 -5.33
N LEU A 211 15.52 -11.27 -5.52
CA LEU A 211 16.77 -10.58 -5.17
C LEU A 211 17.16 -9.57 -6.25
N PRO A 212 17.75 -8.41 -5.88
CA PRO A 212 18.22 -7.44 -6.86
C PRO A 212 19.20 -8.09 -7.82
N LEU A 213 18.97 -7.94 -9.11
CA LEU A 213 19.88 -8.37 -10.17
C LEU A 213 21.19 -7.58 -10.03
N ASP A 214 22.23 -8.22 -9.57
CA ASP A 214 23.59 -7.70 -9.65
C ASP A 214 24.13 -8.06 -11.05
N GLU A 215 24.09 -7.09 -11.96
CA GLU A 215 24.46 -7.25 -13.37
C GLU A 215 25.94 -7.66 -13.56
N ASP A 216 26.80 -7.48 -12.56
CA ASP A 216 28.23 -7.82 -12.58
C ASP A 216 28.54 -9.28 -12.24
N ARG A 217 27.55 -10.12 -11.92
CA ARG A 217 27.78 -11.53 -11.57
C ARG A 217 28.25 -12.34 -12.77
N ARG A 218 29.49 -12.83 -12.67
CA ARG A 218 30.13 -13.70 -13.67
C ARG A 218 29.88 -15.17 -13.34
N PRO A 219 29.78 -16.08 -14.34
CA PRO A 219 29.58 -17.52 -14.11
C PRO A 219 30.89 -18.24 -13.72
N GLU A 220 31.88 -17.52 -13.20
CA GLU A 220 33.19 -18.10 -12.85
C GLU A 220 33.03 -19.26 -11.87
N GLY A 221 33.61 -20.41 -12.18
CA GLY A 221 33.52 -21.61 -11.38
C GLY A 221 32.26 -22.45 -11.55
N PHE A 222 31.22 -21.95 -12.23
CA PHE A 222 29.99 -22.72 -12.44
C PHE A 222 30.18 -23.80 -13.51
N SER A 223 30.76 -24.93 -13.09
CA SER A 223 31.15 -26.05 -13.95
C SER A 223 29.95 -26.84 -14.49
N GLY A 224 30.20 -27.76 -15.39
CA GLY A 224 29.19 -28.69 -15.90
C GLY A 224 28.53 -29.56 -14.83
N LEU A 225 29.24 -29.88 -13.72
CA LEU A 225 28.64 -30.59 -12.57
C LEU A 225 27.58 -29.74 -11.87
N HIS A 226 27.81 -28.45 -11.75
CA HIS A 226 26.80 -27.51 -11.20
C HIS A 226 25.56 -27.43 -12.10
N GLY A 227 25.75 -27.37 -13.43
CA GLY A 227 24.65 -27.37 -14.39
C GLY A 227 23.83 -28.65 -14.35
N ALA A 228 24.49 -29.81 -14.34
CA ALA A 228 23.81 -31.12 -14.24
C ALA A 228 23.08 -31.27 -12.89
N ALA A 229 23.67 -30.76 -11.79
CA ALA A 229 23.07 -30.77 -10.47
C ALA A 229 21.86 -29.82 -10.38
N TYR A 230 21.96 -28.62 -10.96
CA TYR A 230 20.88 -27.65 -11.03
C TYR A 230 19.63 -28.20 -11.72
N PHE A 231 19.80 -28.93 -12.84
CA PHE A 231 18.69 -29.52 -13.59
C PHE A 231 18.22 -30.88 -13.06
N GLY A 232 19.04 -31.54 -12.26
CA GLY A 232 18.76 -32.87 -11.74
C GLY A 232 18.89 -34.00 -12.81
N CYS A 233 19.81 -33.85 -13.74
CA CYS A 233 20.02 -34.79 -14.84
C CYS A 233 20.94 -35.94 -14.38
N GLU A 234 20.35 -37.04 -13.86
CA GLU A 234 21.08 -38.14 -13.23
C GLU A 234 22.05 -38.83 -14.21
N GLU A 235 21.59 -39.23 -15.42
CA GLU A 235 22.40 -39.91 -16.41
C GLU A 235 23.57 -39.04 -16.92
N ILE A 236 23.33 -37.76 -17.07
CA ILE A 236 24.38 -36.79 -17.47
C ILE A 236 25.38 -36.61 -16.34
N MET A 237 24.91 -36.53 -15.08
CA MET A 237 25.76 -36.46 -13.90
C MET A 237 26.71 -37.66 -13.81
N VAL A 238 26.19 -38.87 -13.97
CA VAL A 238 26.99 -40.11 -13.99
C VAL A 238 28.08 -40.03 -15.08
N ALA A 239 27.68 -39.67 -16.30
CA ALA A 239 28.62 -39.58 -17.42
C ALA A 239 29.72 -38.52 -17.21
N LEU A 240 29.39 -37.36 -16.62
CA LEU A 240 30.39 -36.32 -16.29
C LEU A 240 31.39 -36.83 -15.25
N LEU A 241 30.91 -37.54 -14.22
CA LEU A 241 31.75 -38.11 -13.19
C LEU A 241 32.67 -39.25 -13.72
N GLU A 242 32.20 -40.05 -14.64
CA GLU A 242 32.97 -41.10 -15.31
C GLU A 242 34.10 -40.55 -16.21
N MET A 243 33.89 -39.35 -16.80
CA MET A 243 34.95 -38.69 -17.59
C MET A 243 36.15 -38.27 -16.74
N ASN A 244 35.98 -38.13 -15.41
CA ASN A 244 37.01 -37.79 -14.41
C ASN A 244 37.81 -36.55 -14.75
N LYS A 245 37.25 -35.60 -15.49
CA LYS A 245 37.87 -34.34 -15.92
C LYS A 245 37.53 -33.16 -15.02
N LEU A 246 36.46 -33.27 -14.23
CA LEU A 246 35.91 -32.22 -13.42
C LEU A 246 36.09 -32.53 -11.92
N ASP A 247 36.46 -31.51 -11.15
CA ASP A 247 36.56 -31.63 -9.71
C ASP A 247 35.13 -31.59 -9.11
N VAL A 248 34.79 -32.65 -8.38
CA VAL A 248 33.45 -32.76 -7.73
C VAL A 248 33.25 -31.75 -6.60
N GLN A 249 34.36 -31.27 -6.02
CA GLN A 249 34.39 -30.25 -4.98
C GLN A 249 34.61 -28.84 -5.53
N ALA A 250 34.66 -28.69 -6.86
CA ALA A 250 34.73 -27.36 -7.45
C ALA A 250 33.60 -26.47 -6.91
N ILE A 251 33.94 -25.23 -6.57
CA ILE A 251 32.98 -24.22 -6.08
C ILE A 251 32.69 -23.19 -7.17
N ASP A 252 31.45 -22.74 -7.24
CA ASP A 252 31.09 -21.57 -8.04
C ASP A 252 31.47 -20.25 -7.31
N LEU A 253 31.21 -19.11 -7.93
CA LEU A 253 31.55 -17.80 -7.38
C LEU A 253 30.93 -17.56 -5.96
N ASN A 254 29.81 -18.20 -5.67
CA ASN A 254 29.10 -18.11 -4.40
C ASN A 254 29.50 -19.21 -3.41
N GLY A 255 30.53 -20.03 -3.74
CA GLY A 255 30.99 -21.11 -2.90
C GLY A 255 30.13 -22.37 -2.93
N ASN A 256 29.14 -22.45 -3.82
CA ASN A 256 28.30 -23.63 -3.94
C ASN A 256 29.04 -24.74 -4.67
N VAL A 257 28.95 -25.95 -4.15
CA VAL A 257 29.33 -27.19 -4.85
C VAL A 257 28.14 -27.79 -5.60
N ALA A 258 28.39 -28.75 -6.47
CA ALA A 258 27.29 -29.43 -7.18
C ALA A 258 26.26 -30.05 -6.22
N MET A 259 26.68 -30.56 -5.06
CA MET A 259 25.81 -31.08 -3.99
C MET A 259 24.83 -30.00 -3.48
N THR A 260 25.32 -28.77 -3.27
CA THR A 260 24.49 -27.63 -2.81
C THR A 260 23.36 -27.33 -3.81
N TRP A 261 23.68 -27.26 -5.11
CA TRP A 261 22.68 -27.04 -6.15
C TRP A 261 21.63 -28.16 -6.24
N ALA A 262 22.09 -29.42 -6.15
CA ALA A 262 21.18 -30.56 -6.15
C ALA A 262 20.27 -30.56 -4.90
N ALA A 263 20.81 -30.24 -3.74
CA ALA A 263 20.09 -30.18 -2.47
C ALA A 263 19.06 -29.04 -2.46
N ARG A 264 19.46 -27.87 -2.89
CA ARG A 264 18.62 -26.68 -3.01
C ARG A 264 17.41 -26.90 -3.94
N ARG A 265 17.60 -27.70 -5.01
CA ARG A 265 16.56 -28.00 -6.01
C ARG A 265 15.79 -29.31 -5.73
N GLY A 266 16.14 -30.06 -4.69
CA GLY A 266 15.46 -31.29 -4.32
C GLY A 266 15.75 -32.48 -5.25
N HIS A 267 16.88 -32.47 -5.93
CA HIS A 267 17.24 -33.51 -6.89
C HIS A 267 17.86 -34.71 -6.20
N SER A 268 17.02 -35.51 -5.53
CA SER A 268 17.44 -36.66 -4.71
C SER A 268 18.25 -37.71 -5.48
N GLY A 269 17.99 -37.93 -6.77
CA GLY A 269 18.79 -38.85 -7.57
C GLY A 269 20.22 -38.40 -7.77
N VAL A 270 20.44 -37.10 -8.06
CA VAL A 270 21.78 -36.53 -8.18
C VAL A 270 22.51 -36.54 -6.83
N VAL A 271 21.81 -36.15 -5.73
CA VAL A 271 22.37 -36.26 -4.38
C VAL A 271 22.82 -37.67 -4.07
N ARG A 272 22.04 -38.70 -4.40
CA ARG A 272 22.40 -40.11 -4.22
C ARG A 272 23.68 -40.46 -4.98
N ILE A 273 23.79 -40.04 -6.24
CA ILE A 273 24.97 -40.30 -7.09
C ILE A 273 26.23 -39.66 -6.47
N LEU A 274 26.12 -38.40 -5.99
CA LEU A 274 27.24 -37.72 -5.37
C LEU A 274 27.65 -38.36 -4.02
N LEU A 275 26.69 -38.79 -3.19
CA LEU A 275 26.93 -39.46 -1.91
C LEU A 275 27.57 -40.87 -2.04
N GLN A 276 27.53 -41.50 -3.20
CA GLN A 276 28.24 -42.78 -3.46
C GLN A 276 29.75 -42.60 -3.58
N ARG A 277 30.22 -41.36 -3.66
CA ARG A 277 31.65 -41.06 -3.75
C ARG A 277 32.22 -40.72 -2.38
N ASN A 278 33.46 -41.18 -2.14
CA ASN A 278 34.13 -40.91 -0.87
C ASN A 278 34.84 -39.53 -0.80
N ASP A 279 34.96 -38.85 -1.94
CA ASP A 279 35.62 -37.55 -2.07
C ASP A 279 34.66 -36.37 -2.03
N VAL A 280 33.38 -36.56 -1.69
CA VAL A 280 32.38 -35.50 -1.52
C VAL A 280 32.25 -35.13 -0.06
N ASP A 281 32.53 -33.85 0.25
CA ASP A 281 32.24 -33.25 1.57
C ASP A 281 30.81 -32.67 1.56
N THR A 282 30.00 -33.18 2.47
CA THR A 282 28.57 -32.81 2.61
C THR A 282 28.33 -31.56 3.44
N ASN A 283 29.39 -31.01 4.07
CA ASN A 283 29.30 -29.84 4.97
C ASN A 283 29.86 -28.56 4.35
N ILE A 284 30.22 -28.55 3.08
CA ILE A 284 30.67 -27.31 2.42
C ILE A 284 29.54 -26.30 2.40
N ALA A 285 29.75 -25.17 3.08
CA ALA A 285 28.84 -24.05 3.11
C ALA A 285 29.13 -23.07 1.99
N ASP A 286 28.10 -22.49 1.39
CA ASP A 286 28.27 -21.43 0.41
C ASP A 286 28.87 -20.15 1.04
N THR A 287 29.50 -19.32 0.21
CA THR A 287 30.14 -18.09 0.67
C THR A 287 29.18 -16.89 0.72
N GLU A 288 27.97 -17.01 0.19
CA GLU A 288 26.99 -15.92 0.18
C GLU A 288 26.20 -15.88 1.49
N TYR A 289 25.62 -17.01 1.88
CA TYR A 289 24.79 -17.15 3.09
C TYR A 289 25.45 -17.99 4.18
N GLY A 290 26.44 -18.80 3.86
CA GLY A 290 27.03 -19.76 4.78
C GLY A 290 26.18 -21.03 4.94
N GLN A 291 25.28 -21.30 4.01
CA GLN A 291 24.37 -22.44 4.08
C GLN A 291 25.01 -23.72 3.54
N THR A 292 24.83 -24.83 4.24
CA THR A 292 25.21 -26.17 3.80
C THR A 292 24.15 -26.79 2.86
N PRO A 293 24.49 -27.89 2.15
CA PRO A 293 23.49 -28.66 1.41
C PRO A 293 22.28 -29.08 2.26
N LEU A 294 22.50 -29.43 3.55
CA LEU A 294 21.42 -29.75 4.47
C LEU A 294 20.55 -28.52 4.81
N SER A 295 21.15 -27.35 5.03
CA SER A 295 20.43 -26.13 5.28
C SER A 295 19.54 -25.76 4.08
N TRP A 296 20.07 -25.82 2.87
CA TRP A 296 19.29 -25.55 1.65
C TRP A 296 18.14 -26.54 1.42
N ALA A 297 18.40 -27.83 1.66
CA ALA A 297 17.35 -28.85 1.57
C ALA A 297 16.26 -28.65 2.62
N ALA A 298 16.64 -28.23 3.84
CA ALA A 298 15.75 -27.98 4.93
C ALA A 298 14.90 -26.73 4.70
N GLU A 299 15.50 -25.65 4.21
CA GLU A 299 14.82 -24.40 3.84
C GLU A 299 13.74 -24.63 2.78
N ASN A 300 14.01 -25.48 1.79
CA ASN A 300 13.11 -25.73 0.67
C ASN A 300 12.19 -26.97 0.88
N GLY A 301 12.26 -27.62 2.03
CA GLY A 301 11.38 -28.75 2.36
C GLY A 301 11.63 -30.04 1.60
N HIS A 302 12.85 -30.26 1.14
CA HIS A 302 13.18 -31.42 0.30
C HIS A 302 13.44 -32.68 1.14
N GLU A 303 12.38 -33.30 1.68
CA GLU A 303 12.44 -34.48 2.57
C GLU A 303 13.32 -35.62 2.03
N GLY A 304 13.24 -35.92 0.72
CA GLY A 304 14.03 -36.99 0.11
C GLY A 304 15.53 -36.73 0.15
N VAL A 305 15.95 -35.47 0.01
CA VAL A 305 17.35 -35.04 0.13
C VAL A 305 17.80 -35.05 1.58
N VAL A 306 17.00 -34.46 2.48
CA VAL A 306 17.26 -34.42 3.93
C VAL A 306 17.48 -35.86 4.44
N ARG A 307 16.58 -36.78 4.12
CA ARG A 307 16.72 -38.19 4.54
C ARG A 307 18.05 -38.81 4.12
N MET A 308 18.44 -38.62 2.85
CA MET A 308 19.71 -39.18 2.35
C MET A 308 20.95 -38.56 3.01
N LEU A 309 20.92 -37.26 3.31
CA LEU A 309 21.98 -36.58 4.04
C LEU A 309 22.04 -37.06 5.48
N LEU A 310 20.90 -37.26 6.18
CA LEU A 310 20.86 -37.80 7.56
C LEU A 310 21.34 -39.24 7.68
N GLU A 311 21.30 -40.02 6.62
CA GLU A 311 21.88 -41.38 6.57
C GLU A 311 23.42 -41.37 6.55
N GLN A 312 24.03 -40.20 6.31
CA GLN A 312 25.48 -40.03 6.31
C GLN A 312 26.00 -39.70 7.70
N ASN A 313 27.02 -40.44 8.19
CA ASN A 313 27.58 -40.24 9.54
C ASN A 313 28.42 -38.96 9.70
N ASN A 314 28.78 -38.30 8.62
CA ASN A 314 29.66 -37.11 8.59
C ASN A 314 28.92 -35.79 8.39
N VAL A 315 27.59 -35.80 8.31
CA VAL A 315 26.80 -34.56 8.17
C VAL A 315 26.66 -33.86 9.53
N ASP A 316 27.02 -32.58 9.59
CA ASP A 316 26.80 -31.76 10.77
C ASP A 316 25.39 -31.14 10.70
N LEU A 317 24.53 -31.56 11.63
CA LEU A 317 23.11 -31.17 11.71
C LEU A 317 22.90 -29.80 12.31
N ASN A 318 23.90 -29.28 13.03
CA ASN A 318 23.84 -28.04 13.77
C ASN A 318 24.72 -26.94 13.16
N MET A 319 25.24 -27.15 11.95
CA MET A 319 26.05 -26.15 11.27
C MET A 319 25.23 -24.89 10.99
N VAL A 320 25.75 -23.76 11.43
CA VAL A 320 25.04 -22.46 11.31
C VAL A 320 25.47 -21.67 10.08
N ASP A 321 24.56 -20.96 9.51
CA ASP A 321 24.81 -20.01 8.44
C ASP A 321 25.43 -18.69 8.96
N LYS A 322 25.62 -17.70 8.08
CA LYS A 322 26.14 -16.38 8.46
C LYS A 322 25.25 -15.61 9.43
N TYR A 323 24.00 -15.97 9.57
CA TYR A 323 23.06 -15.39 10.50
C TYR A 323 22.95 -16.17 11.81
N GLY A 324 23.62 -17.30 11.92
CA GLY A 324 23.55 -18.19 13.08
C GLY A 324 22.39 -19.20 12.99
N ARG A 325 21.69 -19.30 11.87
CA ARG A 325 20.55 -20.20 11.67
C ARG A 325 21.01 -21.61 11.39
N THR A 326 20.40 -22.58 12.03
CA THR A 326 20.58 -24.00 11.77
C THR A 326 19.64 -24.52 10.66
N PRO A 327 19.89 -25.72 10.10
CA PRO A 327 18.92 -26.38 9.21
C PRO A 327 17.52 -26.50 9.82
N LEU A 328 17.45 -26.75 11.13
CA LEU A 328 16.19 -26.83 11.88
C LEU A 328 15.47 -25.48 11.94
N SER A 329 16.20 -24.37 12.11
CA SER A 329 15.61 -23.02 12.09
C SER A 329 14.96 -22.70 10.75
N TRP A 330 15.62 -23.05 9.65
CA TRP A 330 15.09 -22.86 8.28
C TRP A 330 13.85 -23.71 8.02
N ALA A 331 13.90 -25.00 8.39
CA ALA A 331 12.73 -25.86 8.24
C ALA A 331 11.55 -25.41 9.11
N ALA A 332 11.84 -24.86 10.29
CA ALA A 332 10.82 -24.39 11.24
C ALA A 332 10.13 -23.10 10.73
N GLU A 333 10.88 -22.12 10.25
CA GLU A 333 10.35 -20.87 9.66
C GLU A 333 9.41 -21.17 8.49
N ASN A 334 9.82 -22.07 7.61
CA ASN A 334 9.07 -22.39 6.38
C ASN A 334 7.92 -23.40 6.62
N GLY A 335 7.86 -24.02 7.80
CA GLY A 335 6.79 -24.94 8.18
C GLY A 335 6.92 -26.34 7.55
N HIS A 336 8.14 -26.80 7.26
CA HIS A 336 8.39 -28.09 6.65
C HIS A 336 8.34 -29.24 7.67
N GLU A 337 7.12 -29.65 8.02
CA GLU A 337 6.83 -30.66 9.09
C GLU A 337 7.64 -31.95 8.94
N GLY A 338 7.70 -32.51 7.73
CA GLY A 338 8.43 -33.74 7.48
C GLY A 338 9.93 -33.60 7.73
N VAL A 339 10.51 -32.47 7.33
CA VAL A 339 11.93 -32.17 7.58
C VAL A 339 12.20 -31.95 9.06
N VAL A 340 11.37 -31.13 9.73
CA VAL A 340 11.48 -30.88 11.18
C VAL A 340 11.42 -32.21 11.96
N ARG A 341 10.47 -33.08 11.64
CA ARG A 341 10.36 -34.40 12.27
C ARG A 341 11.64 -35.23 12.10
N MET A 342 12.15 -35.35 10.86
CA MET A 342 13.36 -36.11 10.59
C MET A 342 14.59 -35.55 11.31
N LEU A 343 14.73 -34.23 11.39
CA LEU A 343 15.81 -33.60 12.15
C LEU A 343 15.67 -33.84 13.66
N LEU A 344 14.46 -33.68 14.21
CA LEU A 344 14.21 -33.90 15.64
C LEU A 344 14.36 -35.37 16.06
N GLU A 345 14.22 -36.35 15.16
CA GLU A 345 14.47 -37.76 15.44
C GLU A 345 15.95 -38.08 15.65
N GLN A 346 16.86 -37.16 15.23
CA GLN A 346 18.30 -37.36 15.43
C GLN A 346 18.74 -37.06 16.85
N ASN A 347 19.58 -37.95 17.41
CA ASN A 347 20.04 -37.82 18.82
C ASN A 347 20.99 -36.63 19.04
N ASN A 348 21.69 -36.17 18.01
CA ASN A 348 22.70 -35.11 18.05
C ASN A 348 22.18 -33.74 17.59
N ILE A 349 20.89 -33.60 17.42
CA ILE A 349 20.28 -32.31 17.11
C ILE A 349 20.23 -31.42 18.33
N SER A 350 20.50 -30.13 18.17
CA SER A 350 20.36 -29.09 19.19
C SER A 350 19.15 -28.21 18.87
N PRO A 351 17.96 -28.49 19.44
CA PRO A 351 16.71 -27.85 19.00
C PRO A 351 16.57 -26.39 19.46
N ASP A 352 17.41 -25.92 20.42
CA ASP A 352 17.40 -24.57 20.96
C ASP A 352 18.55 -23.68 20.50
N MET A 353 19.31 -24.12 19.48
CA MET A 353 20.37 -23.25 18.93
C MET A 353 19.76 -21.98 18.38
N SER A 354 20.17 -20.85 18.95
CA SER A 354 19.71 -19.53 18.54
C SER A 354 20.61 -18.92 17.47
N ASP A 355 20.02 -18.09 16.62
CA ASP A 355 20.72 -17.27 15.65
C ASP A 355 21.40 -16.06 16.31
N LYS A 356 22.01 -15.16 15.51
CA LYS A 356 22.65 -13.91 15.99
C LYS A 356 21.72 -12.99 16.80
N TYR A 357 20.43 -13.12 16.61
CA TYR A 357 19.39 -12.32 17.26
C TYR A 357 18.77 -13.08 18.42
N SER A 358 19.36 -14.19 18.86
CA SER A 358 18.83 -15.09 19.89
C SER A 358 17.52 -15.78 19.52
N ARG A 359 17.13 -15.79 18.26
CA ARG A 359 15.92 -16.48 17.79
C ARG A 359 16.18 -17.97 17.66
N THR A 360 15.39 -18.76 18.37
CA THR A 360 15.42 -20.22 18.31
C THR A 360 14.57 -20.76 17.15
N PRO A 361 14.70 -22.04 16.75
CA PRO A 361 13.78 -22.67 15.82
C PRO A 361 12.30 -22.52 16.23
N LEU A 362 12.00 -22.52 17.52
CA LEU A 362 10.64 -22.25 18.04
C LEU A 362 10.19 -20.82 17.73
N SER A 363 11.04 -19.82 17.97
CA SER A 363 10.72 -18.40 17.65
C SER A 363 10.38 -18.23 16.18
N TRP A 364 11.17 -18.86 15.28
CA TRP A 364 10.93 -18.84 13.84
C TRP A 364 9.63 -19.53 13.43
N ALA A 365 9.33 -20.70 14.01
CA ALA A 365 8.07 -21.41 13.77
C ALA A 365 6.85 -20.61 14.24
N VAL A 366 6.96 -19.96 15.38
CA VAL A 366 5.91 -19.11 15.96
C VAL A 366 5.65 -17.88 15.10
N GLY A 367 6.70 -17.15 14.71
CA GLY A 367 6.60 -15.99 13.82
C GLY A 367 5.94 -16.33 12.47
N GLY A 368 6.20 -17.51 11.94
CA GLY A 368 5.56 -18.05 10.75
C GLY A 368 4.17 -18.65 10.95
N GLY A 369 3.66 -18.74 12.19
CA GLY A 369 2.38 -19.37 12.51
C GLY A 369 2.32 -20.88 12.19
N ARG A 370 3.45 -21.60 12.30
CA ARG A 370 3.59 -23.01 11.88
C ARG A 370 3.13 -23.97 13.00
N GLU A 371 1.83 -24.06 13.21
CA GLU A 371 1.21 -24.79 14.32
C GLU A 371 1.75 -26.23 14.54
N ALA A 372 1.85 -27.03 13.48
CA ALA A 372 2.34 -28.39 13.58
C ALA A 372 3.82 -28.47 13.99
N VAL A 373 4.64 -27.53 13.47
CA VAL A 373 6.06 -27.44 13.83
C VAL A 373 6.22 -26.98 15.28
N VAL A 374 5.46 -25.94 15.70
CA VAL A 374 5.42 -25.48 17.10
C VAL A 374 5.09 -26.64 18.03
N ARG A 375 4.06 -27.44 17.72
CA ARG A 375 3.71 -28.62 18.50
C ARG A 375 4.85 -29.61 18.63
N MET A 376 5.50 -29.97 17.52
CA MET A 376 6.62 -30.92 17.50
C MET A 376 7.81 -30.40 18.33
N LEU A 377 8.09 -29.11 18.30
CA LEU A 377 9.17 -28.51 19.10
C LEU A 377 8.82 -28.49 20.59
N LEU A 378 7.59 -28.09 20.96
CA LEU A 378 7.14 -28.05 22.37
C LEU A 378 6.98 -29.43 23.02
N GLU A 379 6.68 -30.49 22.26
CA GLU A 379 6.67 -31.87 22.72
C GLU A 379 8.05 -32.35 23.15
N ARG A 380 9.12 -31.71 22.68
CA ARG A 380 10.47 -31.91 23.19
C ARG A 380 10.65 -31.12 24.49
N GLY A 381 10.74 -31.80 25.62
CA GLY A 381 10.89 -31.18 26.94
C GLY A 381 12.18 -30.36 27.14
N SER A 382 13.10 -30.39 26.18
CA SER A 382 14.34 -29.60 26.20
C SER A 382 14.21 -28.22 25.53
N VAL A 383 13.09 -27.91 24.85
CA VAL A 383 12.90 -26.63 24.18
C VAL A 383 12.37 -25.62 25.19
N ASP A 384 13.09 -24.49 25.32
CA ASP A 384 12.69 -23.35 26.15
C ASP A 384 11.75 -22.41 25.39
N PRO A 385 10.47 -22.30 25.77
CA PRO A 385 9.51 -21.43 25.11
C PRO A 385 9.62 -19.96 25.52
N GLY A 386 10.48 -19.63 26.50
CA GLY A 386 10.63 -18.27 27.05
C GLY A 386 11.80 -17.48 26.47
N VAL A 387 12.57 -18.04 25.55
CA VAL A 387 13.74 -17.35 24.96
C VAL A 387 13.32 -16.13 24.16
N ALA A 388 13.68 -14.96 24.67
CA ALA A 388 13.47 -13.68 23.98
C ALA A 388 14.57 -13.42 22.94
N ASP A 389 14.23 -12.83 21.80
CA ASP A 389 15.21 -12.37 20.84
C ASP A 389 15.97 -11.13 21.36
N THR A 390 17.13 -10.83 20.78
CA THR A 390 17.98 -9.70 21.20
C THR A 390 17.76 -8.45 20.35
N GLN A 391 16.95 -8.53 19.32
CA GLN A 391 16.66 -7.39 18.45
C GLN A 391 15.56 -6.53 19.07
N ASP A 392 14.44 -7.14 19.38
CA ASP A 392 13.25 -6.48 19.92
C ASP A 392 12.92 -6.94 21.35
N GLY A 393 13.61 -7.98 21.84
CA GLY A 393 13.40 -8.59 23.14
C GLY A 393 12.10 -9.39 23.27
N GLN A 394 11.52 -9.73 22.11
CA GLN A 394 10.23 -10.42 22.07
C GLN A 394 10.37 -11.91 22.33
N THR A 395 9.48 -12.44 23.18
CA THR A 395 9.33 -13.87 23.39
C THR A 395 8.50 -14.53 22.29
N PRO A 396 8.56 -15.86 22.14
CA PRO A 396 7.64 -16.57 21.23
C PRO A 396 6.17 -16.23 21.48
N LEU A 397 5.75 -16.06 22.75
CA LEU A 397 4.37 -15.67 23.07
C LEU A 397 4.03 -14.25 22.57
N SER A 398 4.96 -13.30 22.69
CA SER A 398 4.79 -11.94 22.20
C SER A 398 4.64 -11.93 20.66
N TRP A 399 5.52 -12.66 19.95
CA TRP A 399 5.44 -12.85 18.50
C TRP A 399 4.10 -13.46 18.07
N ALA A 400 3.65 -14.52 18.73
CA ALA A 400 2.37 -15.15 18.44
C ALA A 400 1.18 -14.21 18.68
N ALA A 401 1.27 -13.38 19.73
CA ALA A 401 0.24 -12.43 20.09
C ALA A 401 0.16 -11.26 19.12
N GLU A 402 1.30 -10.73 18.68
CA GLU A 402 1.39 -9.65 17.69
C GLU A 402 0.80 -10.04 16.33
N HIS A 403 1.04 -11.30 15.89
CA HIS A 403 0.58 -11.79 14.59
C HIS A 403 -0.78 -12.51 14.62
N GLY A 404 -1.40 -12.63 15.78
CA GLY A 404 -2.73 -13.22 15.95
C GLY A 404 -2.79 -14.75 15.82
N HIS A 405 -1.71 -15.46 16.08
CA HIS A 405 -1.63 -16.92 15.98
C HIS A 405 -2.30 -17.62 17.16
N GLU A 406 -3.65 -17.62 17.20
CA GLU A 406 -4.46 -18.11 18.34
C GLU A 406 -4.09 -19.53 18.77
N VAL A 407 -3.93 -20.46 17.82
CA VAL A 407 -3.61 -21.86 18.13
C VAL A 407 -2.22 -21.98 18.76
N VAL A 408 -1.25 -21.22 18.27
CA VAL A 408 0.12 -21.19 18.82
C VAL A 408 0.12 -20.58 20.21
N VAL A 409 -0.60 -19.46 20.43
CA VAL A 409 -0.76 -18.85 21.76
C VAL A 409 -1.33 -19.88 22.75
N ARG A 410 -2.37 -20.62 22.34
CA ARG A 410 -2.95 -21.67 23.19
C ARG A 410 -1.93 -22.74 23.59
N MET A 411 -1.16 -23.24 22.61
CA MET A 411 -0.11 -24.24 22.87
C MET A 411 0.97 -23.75 23.84
N LEU A 412 1.38 -22.48 23.68
CA LEU A 412 2.36 -21.86 24.57
C LEU A 412 1.81 -21.67 25.96
N LEU A 413 0.55 -21.21 26.10
CA LEU A 413 -0.10 -21.01 27.42
C LEU A 413 -0.50 -22.32 28.13
N GLU A 414 -0.51 -23.47 27.44
CA GLU A 414 -0.67 -24.79 28.08
C GLU A 414 0.58 -25.23 28.88
N ARG A 415 1.71 -24.54 28.70
CA ARG A 415 2.94 -24.79 29.43
C ARG A 415 3.02 -23.92 30.69
N ASP A 416 3.45 -24.53 31.82
CA ASP A 416 3.59 -23.84 33.12
C ASP A 416 4.83 -22.93 33.19
N ASP A 417 5.80 -23.11 32.28
CA ASP A 417 7.06 -22.35 32.21
C ASP A 417 6.99 -21.12 31.33
N VAL A 418 5.82 -20.79 30.74
CA VAL A 418 5.59 -19.57 29.96
C VAL A 418 4.93 -18.51 30.83
N ASP A 419 5.64 -17.38 31.03
CA ASP A 419 5.08 -16.21 31.70
C ASP A 419 4.33 -15.32 30.68
N PRO A 420 3.00 -15.13 30.85
CA PRO A 420 2.21 -14.36 29.91
C PRO A 420 2.37 -12.84 30.04
N ASN A 421 3.11 -12.36 31.03
CA ASN A 421 3.30 -10.95 31.33
C ASN A 421 4.68 -10.41 30.93
N ILE A 422 5.54 -11.24 30.31
CA ILE A 422 6.85 -10.75 29.88
C ILE A 422 6.66 -9.63 28.87
N ALA A 423 7.10 -8.45 29.26
CA ALA A 423 7.13 -7.28 28.39
C ALA A 423 8.45 -7.27 27.60
N ASP A 424 8.40 -6.83 26.35
CA ASP A 424 9.62 -6.59 25.59
C ASP A 424 10.42 -5.44 26.23
N PRO A 425 11.75 -5.50 26.20
CA PRO A 425 12.59 -4.50 26.87
C PRO A 425 12.73 -3.19 26.11
N GLN A 426 12.32 -3.10 24.83
CA GLN A 426 12.35 -1.87 24.05
C GLN A 426 11.17 -0.97 24.39
N ASP A 427 9.98 -1.49 24.15
CA ASP A 427 8.73 -0.73 24.25
C ASP A 427 7.95 -1.05 25.51
N GLY A 428 8.31 -2.11 26.24
CA GLY A 428 7.60 -2.56 27.45
C GLY A 428 6.24 -3.19 27.17
N ARG A 429 5.98 -3.62 25.92
CA ARG A 429 4.69 -4.19 25.52
C ARG A 429 4.57 -5.65 25.93
N THR A 430 3.47 -5.99 26.56
CA THR A 430 3.13 -7.36 26.92
C THR A 430 2.43 -8.07 25.74
N PRO A 431 2.35 -9.41 25.73
CA PRO A 431 1.56 -10.15 24.75
C PRO A 431 0.10 -9.64 24.64
N LEU A 432 -0.49 -9.24 25.77
CA LEU A 432 -1.84 -8.67 25.79
C LEU A 432 -1.90 -7.28 25.15
N SER A 433 -0.89 -6.44 25.36
CA SER A 433 -0.79 -5.13 24.72
C SER A 433 -0.70 -5.25 23.20
N LEU A 434 0.16 -6.17 22.71
CA LEU A 434 0.34 -6.45 21.28
C LEU A 434 -0.95 -7.00 20.64
N ALA A 435 -1.62 -7.94 21.32
CA ALA A 435 -2.90 -8.46 20.85
C ALA A 435 -4.00 -7.38 20.82
N ALA A 436 -3.98 -6.47 21.78
CA ALA A 436 -4.95 -5.38 21.91
C ALA A 436 -4.75 -4.30 20.86
N GLU A 437 -3.50 -3.92 20.57
CA GLU A 437 -3.12 -2.97 19.52
C GLU A 437 -3.56 -3.47 18.14
N ASN A 438 -3.30 -4.76 17.85
CA ASN A 438 -3.58 -5.34 16.53
C ASN A 438 -5.02 -5.90 16.41
N GLY A 439 -5.83 -5.85 17.46
CA GLY A 439 -7.22 -6.30 17.45
C GLY A 439 -7.40 -7.83 17.36
N HIS A 440 -6.45 -8.60 17.85
CA HIS A 440 -6.50 -10.06 17.78
C HIS A 440 -7.41 -10.66 18.85
N GLU A 441 -8.73 -10.69 18.57
CA GLU A 441 -9.78 -11.09 19.51
C GLU A 441 -9.56 -12.49 20.13
N GLY A 442 -9.19 -13.48 19.31
CA GLY A 442 -8.95 -14.85 19.78
C GLY A 442 -7.80 -14.94 20.76
N VAL A 443 -6.69 -14.24 20.47
CA VAL A 443 -5.51 -14.15 21.35
C VAL A 443 -5.83 -13.40 22.64
N ALA A 444 -6.44 -12.22 22.54
CA ALA A 444 -6.85 -11.43 23.72
C ALA A 444 -7.77 -12.26 24.64
N ARG A 445 -8.69 -13.01 24.07
CA ARG A 445 -9.58 -13.92 24.83
C ARG A 445 -8.81 -14.99 25.59
N LEU A 446 -7.85 -15.66 24.95
CA LEU A 446 -7.03 -16.69 25.58
C LEU A 446 -6.20 -16.14 26.73
N LEU A 447 -5.56 -14.97 26.53
CA LEU A 447 -4.80 -14.30 27.57
C LEU A 447 -5.68 -13.85 28.74
N LEU A 448 -6.83 -13.21 28.47
CA LEU A 448 -7.74 -12.72 29.49
C LEU A 448 -8.49 -13.84 30.28
N GLN A 449 -8.54 -15.09 29.78
CA GLN A 449 -9.04 -16.23 30.52
C GLN A 449 -8.11 -16.68 31.64
N ARG A 450 -6.85 -16.28 31.60
CA ARG A 450 -5.88 -16.60 32.67
C ARG A 450 -5.95 -15.54 33.74
N ASN A 451 -5.92 -16.01 35.02
CA ASN A 451 -5.97 -15.13 36.21
C ASN A 451 -4.60 -14.48 36.52
N ASP A 452 -3.52 -15.00 35.96
CA ASP A 452 -2.15 -14.51 36.16
C ASP A 452 -1.73 -13.45 35.13
N VAL A 453 -2.57 -13.15 34.13
CA VAL A 453 -2.37 -12.05 33.19
C VAL A 453 -2.80 -10.73 33.84
N ASP A 454 -1.86 -9.78 33.95
CA ASP A 454 -2.15 -8.42 34.39
C ASP A 454 -2.66 -7.57 33.21
N PRO A 455 -3.94 -7.14 33.21
CA PRO A 455 -4.50 -6.39 32.11
C PRO A 455 -4.18 -4.88 32.17
N ASN A 456 -3.48 -4.42 33.21
CA ASN A 456 -3.18 -3.00 33.43
C ASN A 456 -1.70 -2.67 33.24
N MET A 457 -0.88 -3.62 32.78
CA MET A 457 0.53 -3.34 32.53
C MET A 457 0.67 -2.26 31.45
N ILE A 458 1.44 -1.24 31.77
CA ILE A 458 1.73 -0.12 30.86
C ILE A 458 3.02 -0.39 30.09
N ASP A 459 3.06 0.03 28.82
CA ASP A 459 4.30 0.05 28.04
C ASP A 459 5.26 1.13 28.55
N THR A 460 6.54 1.04 28.16
CA THR A 460 7.59 1.98 28.60
C THR A 460 7.77 3.16 27.63
N GLU A 461 7.24 3.09 26.41
CA GLU A 461 7.37 4.13 25.41
C GLU A 461 6.38 5.29 25.67
N CYS A 462 5.12 4.95 25.81
CA CYS A 462 4.03 5.92 26.00
C CYS A 462 3.31 5.80 27.34
N GLY A 463 3.45 4.66 28.02
CA GLY A 463 2.71 4.35 29.26
C GLY A 463 1.26 3.92 29.00
N GLN A 464 1.00 3.37 27.80
CA GLN A 464 -0.33 2.90 27.42
C GLN A 464 -0.62 1.51 27.98
N THR A 465 -1.86 1.30 28.41
CA THR A 465 -2.39 -0.02 28.79
C THR A 465 -2.91 -0.78 27.59
N PRO A 466 -3.13 -2.12 27.67
CA PRO A 466 -3.84 -2.86 26.62
C PRO A 466 -5.20 -2.24 26.26
N LEU A 467 -5.92 -1.70 27.26
CA LEU A 467 -7.19 -1.00 27.02
C LEU A 467 -7.01 0.31 26.22
N SER A 468 -5.95 1.06 26.49
CA SER A 468 -5.62 2.28 25.73
C SER A 468 -5.31 1.95 24.26
N TRP A 469 -4.50 0.93 24.01
CA TRP A 469 -4.18 0.45 22.67
C TRP A 469 -5.43 0.01 21.90
N ALA A 470 -6.25 -0.84 22.53
CA ALA A 470 -7.50 -1.28 21.90
C ALA A 470 -8.47 -0.12 21.65
N ALA A 471 -8.49 0.89 22.54
CA ALA A 471 -9.35 2.05 22.42
C ALA A 471 -8.88 3.02 21.31
N GLU A 472 -7.58 3.24 21.17
CA GLU A 472 -6.97 4.07 20.13
C GLU A 472 -7.26 3.54 18.72
N HIS A 473 -7.21 2.20 18.55
CA HIS A 473 -7.42 1.55 17.26
C HIS A 473 -8.88 1.11 17.01
N GLY A 474 -9.77 1.33 17.98
CA GLY A 474 -11.20 1.05 17.82
C GLY A 474 -11.59 -0.42 17.87
N HIS A 475 -10.83 -1.27 18.54
CA HIS A 475 -11.07 -2.71 18.63
C HIS A 475 -12.17 -3.05 19.65
N GLU A 476 -13.44 -2.83 19.26
CA GLU A 476 -14.61 -2.97 20.14
C GLU A 476 -14.71 -4.29 20.90
N VAL A 477 -14.39 -5.41 20.24
CA VAL A 477 -14.50 -6.74 20.85
C VAL A 477 -13.43 -6.92 21.92
N VAL A 478 -12.21 -6.48 21.68
CA VAL A 478 -11.11 -6.53 22.65
C VAL A 478 -11.40 -5.61 23.84
N VAL A 479 -11.87 -4.38 23.58
CA VAL A 479 -12.30 -3.43 24.63
C VAL A 479 -13.38 -4.06 25.50
N ARG A 480 -14.39 -4.69 24.91
CA ARG A 480 -15.46 -5.37 25.65
C ARG A 480 -14.92 -6.46 26.57
N MET A 481 -14.04 -7.34 26.04
CA MET A 481 -13.43 -8.40 26.82
C MET A 481 -12.59 -7.88 27.99
N LEU A 482 -11.85 -6.78 27.76
CA LEU A 482 -11.09 -6.12 28.83
C LEU A 482 -12.03 -5.56 29.90
N LEU A 483 -13.10 -4.84 29.52
CA LEU A 483 -14.04 -4.23 30.45
C LEU A 483 -14.94 -5.25 31.18
N GLU A 484 -15.06 -6.49 30.71
CA GLU A 484 -15.73 -7.59 31.42
C GLU A 484 -14.93 -8.08 32.62
N ARG A 485 -13.61 -7.82 32.67
CA ARG A 485 -12.78 -8.12 33.85
C ARG A 485 -12.93 -7.00 34.88
N ASN A 486 -13.11 -7.41 36.17
CA ASN A 486 -13.28 -6.47 37.28
C ASN A 486 -11.98 -5.78 37.73
N ASP A 487 -10.82 -6.33 37.38
CA ASP A 487 -9.50 -5.82 37.71
C ASP A 487 -8.92 -4.83 36.68
N VAL A 488 -9.61 -4.58 35.59
CA VAL A 488 -9.23 -3.56 34.61
C VAL A 488 -9.61 -2.17 35.11
N ASP A 489 -8.61 -1.28 35.19
CA ASP A 489 -8.83 0.13 35.50
C ASP A 489 -8.96 0.94 34.18
N PRO A 490 -10.14 1.47 33.85
CA PRO A 490 -10.36 2.19 32.60
C PRO A 490 -9.84 3.63 32.59
N ASN A 491 -9.24 4.09 33.72
CA ASN A 491 -8.78 5.46 33.87
C ASN A 491 -7.25 5.60 33.88
N ILE A 492 -6.52 4.49 33.74
CA ILE A 492 -5.06 4.57 33.61
C ILE A 492 -4.74 5.36 32.35
N ALA A 493 -4.10 6.49 32.58
CA ALA A 493 -3.68 7.39 31.50
C ALA A 493 -2.23 7.12 31.08
N ASP A 494 -1.90 7.39 29.85
CA ASP A 494 -0.53 7.30 29.36
C ASP A 494 0.40 8.29 30.10
N THR A 495 1.69 7.98 30.13
CA THR A 495 2.68 8.78 30.87
C THR A 495 3.17 9.99 30.06
N LYS A 496 2.87 10.08 28.77
CA LYS A 496 3.38 11.10 27.89
C LYS A 496 2.50 12.35 27.89
N ASP A 497 1.21 12.17 27.73
CA ASP A 497 0.24 13.26 27.58
C ASP A 497 -0.93 13.16 28.58
N ASP A 498 -0.93 12.18 29.52
CA ASP A 498 -1.98 11.88 30.52
C ASP A 498 -3.34 11.57 29.84
N ARG A 499 -3.30 10.86 28.70
CA ARG A 499 -4.49 10.49 27.93
C ARG A 499 -5.06 9.16 28.41
N THR A 500 -6.36 9.16 28.70
CA THR A 500 -7.10 7.96 29.08
C THR A 500 -7.57 7.17 27.86
N PRO A 501 -7.97 5.87 28.02
CA PRO A 501 -8.60 5.10 26.95
C PRO A 501 -9.80 5.80 26.29
N LEU A 502 -10.62 6.51 27.09
CA LEU A 502 -11.74 7.29 26.56
C LEU A 502 -11.28 8.46 25.68
N LEU A 503 -10.16 9.07 26.03
CA LEU A 503 -9.63 10.19 25.24
C LEU A 503 -9.10 9.68 23.89
N TRP A 504 -8.37 8.58 23.88
CA TRP A 504 -7.90 7.92 22.67
C TRP A 504 -9.05 7.50 21.76
N ALA A 505 -10.08 6.85 22.32
CA ALA A 505 -11.28 6.47 21.55
C ALA A 505 -12.03 7.67 20.96
N ALA A 506 -12.09 8.79 21.71
CA ALA A 506 -12.78 9.99 21.24
C ALA A 506 -11.99 10.73 20.15
N GLU A 507 -10.66 10.78 20.23
CA GLU A 507 -9.75 11.32 19.19
C GLU A 507 -9.79 10.45 17.91
N GLY A 508 -9.86 9.11 18.06
CA GLY A 508 -9.99 8.17 16.95
C GLY A 508 -11.40 8.11 16.32
N GLY A 509 -12.41 8.71 16.95
CA GLY A 509 -13.79 8.66 16.45
C GLY A 509 -14.51 7.30 16.65
N HIS A 510 -14.07 6.50 17.58
CA HIS A 510 -14.56 5.13 17.82
C HIS A 510 -15.82 5.10 18.69
N GLU A 511 -16.99 5.35 18.08
CA GLU A 511 -18.29 5.44 18.79
C GLU A 511 -18.57 4.23 19.68
N GLY A 512 -18.38 3.00 19.15
CA GLY A 512 -18.66 1.77 19.88
C GLY A 512 -17.81 1.63 21.15
N VAL A 513 -16.52 1.99 21.06
CA VAL A 513 -15.59 1.99 22.20
C VAL A 513 -15.97 3.06 23.22
N VAL A 514 -16.27 4.28 22.76
CA VAL A 514 -16.71 5.40 23.61
C VAL A 514 -17.98 5.00 24.37
N ARG A 515 -18.95 4.39 23.72
CA ARG A 515 -20.19 3.91 24.36
C ARG A 515 -19.90 2.89 25.46
N MET A 516 -19.07 1.88 25.19
CA MET A 516 -18.73 0.84 26.17
C MET A 516 -17.99 1.42 27.41
N LEU A 517 -17.06 2.33 27.19
CA LEU A 517 -16.35 3.03 28.28
C LEU A 517 -17.31 3.87 29.13
N LEU A 518 -18.24 4.60 28.50
CA LEU A 518 -19.22 5.45 29.20
C LEU A 518 -20.34 4.67 29.93
N GLU A 519 -20.56 3.38 29.59
CA GLU A 519 -21.45 2.49 30.36
C GLU A 519 -20.90 2.22 31.77
N ARG A 520 -19.60 2.37 31.97
CA ARG A 520 -19.00 2.28 33.32
C ARG A 520 -19.12 3.60 34.05
N ASN A 521 -19.55 3.53 35.32
CA ASN A 521 -19.74 4.73 36.16
C ASN A 521 -18.43 5.27 36.75
N ASP A 522 -17.36 4.50 36.73
CA ASP A 522 -16.03 4.88 37.25
C ASP A 522 -15.16 5.60 36.22
N VAL A 523 -15.59 5.70 34.96
CA VAL A 523 -14.87 6.46 33.92
C VAL A 523 -15.15 7.95 34.05
N ASP A 524 -14.09 8.77 34.15
CA ASP A 524 -14.19 10.24 34.14
C ASP A 524 -14.27 10.77 32.69
N PRO A 525 -15.44 11.27 32.23
CA PRO A 525 -15.60 11.74 30.86
C PRO A 525 -15.00 13.15 30.64
N ASN A 526 -14.50 13.79 31.70
CA ASN A 526 -13.93 15.15 31.65
C ASN A 526 -12.40 15.17 31.88
N LYS A 527 -11.76 13.99 32.01
CA LYS A 527 -10.31 13.93 32.14
C LYS A 527 -9.68 14.49 30.87
N ALA A 528 -8.86 15.51 31.02
CA ALA A 528 -8.20 16.19 29.92
C ALA A 528 -6.73 15.79 29.84
N ASP A 529 -6.14 15.77 28.66
CA ASP A 529 -4.70 15.61 28.47
C ASP A 529 -3.92 16.77 29.12
N ILE A 530 -2.67 16.50 29.50
CA ILE A 530 -1.83 17.54 30.12
C ILE A 530 -1.16 18.47 29.10
N ARG A 531 -1.03 18.03 27.86
CA ARG A 531 -0.31 18.78 26.83
C ARG A 531 -1.13 19.97 26.32
N TYR A 532 -2.41 19.76 26.07
CA TYR A 532 -3.31 20.76 25.55
C TYR A 532 -4.43 21.13 26.52
N GLY A 533 -4.70 20.29 27.51
CA GLY A 533 -5.84 20.42 28.42
C GLY A 533 -7.18 20.10 27.75
N ARG A 534 -7.16 19.29 26.71
CA ARG A 534 -8.35 18.92 25.93
C ARG A 534 -9.05 17.71 26.50
N THR A 535 -10.36 17.79 26.60
CA THR A 535 -11.22 16.67 26.99
C THR A 535 -11.56 15.77 25.79
N PRO A 536 -12.05 14.53 26.03
CA PRO A 536 -12.60 13.68 24.96
C PRO A 536 -13.60 14.41 24.07
N LEU A 537 -14.48 15.22 24.67
CA LEU A 537 -15.46 16.02 23.92
C LEU A 537 -14.78 17.09 23.03
N SER A 538 -13.66 17.68 23.48
CA SER A 538 -12.94 18.69 22.68
C SER A 538 -12.29 18.09 21.44
N TRP A 539 -11.69 16.90 21.58
CA TRP A 539 -11.09 16.17 20.45
C TRP A 539 -12.14 15.71 19.45
N ALA A 540 -13.18 15.04 19.92
CA ALA A 540 -14.29 14.61 19.06
C ALA A 540 -14.96 15.78 18.33
N ALA A 541 -15.07 16.95 19.00
CA ALA A 541 -15.66 18.13 18.42
C ALA A 541 -14.78 18.78 17.34
N GLU A 542 -13.46 18.80 17.52
CA GLU A 542 -12.50 19.30 16.52
C GLU A 542 -12.55 18.48 15.23
N ASP A 543 -12.51 17.16 15.37
CA ASP A 543 -12.46 16.25 14.23
C ASP A 543 -13.83 16.03 13.57
N GLY A 544 -14.90 16.35 14.28
CA GLY A 544 -16.26 16.32 13.74
C GLY A 544 -16.96 14.99 13.91
N TYR A 545 -16.57 14.16 14.89
CA TYR A 545 -17.16 12.87 15.19
C TYR A 545 -18.50 13.03 15.93
N LYS A 546 -19.56 13.24 15.15
CA LYS A 546 -20.91 13.54 15.66
C LYS A 546 -21.43 12.46 16.61
N GLU A 547 -21.32 11.20 16.21
CA GLU A 547 -21.80 10.04 16.98
C GLU A 547 -21.08 9.94 18.34
N VAL A 548 -19.77 10.18 18.36
CA VAL A 548 -18.96 10.22 19.59
C VAL A 548 -19.41 11.39 20.48
N VAL A 549 -19.62 12.59 19.89
CA VAL A 549 -20.13 13.76 20.62
C VAL A 549 -21.52 13.48 21.20
N GLU A 550 -22.43 12.85 20.46
CA GLU A 550 -23.75 12.46 20.96
C GLU A 550 -23.63 11.56 22.19
N LYS A 551 -22.79 10.52 22.13
CA LYS A 551 -22.58 9.58 23.24
C LYS A 551 -21.99 10.25 24.48
N LEU A 552 -21.01 11.13 24.31
CA LEU A 552 -20.47 11.91 25.41
C LEU A 552 -21.53 12.82 26.04
N LEU A 553 -22.34 13.48 25.24
CA LEU A 553 -23.39 14.40 25.73
C LEU A 553 -24.59 13.69 26.38
N GLU A 554 -24.78 12.37 26.20
CA GLU A 554 -25.79 11.57 26.92
C GLU A 554 -25.49 11.50 28.44
N ARG A 555 -24.22 11.66 28.84
CA ARG A 555 -23.81 11.71 30.25
C ARG A 555 -24.15 13.06 30.88
N ASN A 556 -24.76 13.04 32.07
CA ASN A 556 -25.14 14.25 32.81
C ASN A 556 -23.95 14.95 33.49
N ASP A 557 -22.85 14.22 33.73
CA ASP A 557 -21.65 14.71 34.39
C ASP A 557 -20.61 15.30 33.43
N ILE A 558 -20.88 15.26 32.11
CA ILE A 558 -20.02 15.90 31.12
C ILE A 558 -20.04 17.43 31.27
N ASN A 559 -18.87 18.08 31.21
CA ASN A 559 -18.74 19.51 31.14
C ASN A 559 -18.53 19.96 29.68
N PRO A 560 -19.59 20.43 28.99
CA PRO A 560 -19.48 20.77 27.58
C PRO A 560 -18.76 22.13 27.33
N ASN A 561 -18.45 22.87 28.41
CA ASN A 561 -17.79 24.17 28.32
C ASN A 561 -16.33 24.15 28.79
N LYS A 562 -15.76 22.94 29.07
CA LYS A 562 -14.37 22.88 29.53
C LYS A 562 -13.44 23.34 28.42
N ALA A 563 -12.78 24.46 28.66
CA ALA A 563 -11.82 25.02 27.74
C ALA A 563 -10.44 24.34 27.88
N ASP A 564 -9.72 24.22 26.76
CA ASP A 564 -8.33 23.76 26.75
C ASP A 564 -7.40 24.80 27.42
N ILE A 565 -6.21 24.33 27.86
CA ILE A 565 -5.23 25.19 28.53
C ILE A 565 -4.36 25.97 27.55
N GLN A 566 -4.23 25.52 26.30
CA GLN A 566 -3.35 26.15 25.33
C GLN A 566 -3.94 27.43 24.75
N TYR A 567 -5.20 27.37 24.36
CA TYR A 567 -5.89 28.48 23.70
C TYR A 567 -7.11 29.02 24.48
N GLY A 568 -7.58 28.26 25.46
CA GLY A 568 -8.83 28.57 26.17
C GLY A 568 -10.07 28.30 25.33
N ARG A 569 -10.02 27.40 24.37
CA ARG A 569 -11.10 27.06 23.46
C ARG A 569 -12.00 25.99 24.04
N THR A 570 -13.29 26.14 23.90
CA THR A 570 -14.28 25.14 24.24
C THR A 570 -14.50 24.14 23.07
N PRO A 571 -15.12 22.96 23.32
CA PRO A 571 -15.52 22.04 22.25
C PRO A 571 -16.31 22.74 21.12
N LEU A 572 -17.24 23.64 21.49
CA LEU A 572 -17.99 24.43 20.52
C LEU A 572 -17.11 25.37 19.68
N SER A 573 -16.05 25.95 20.28
CA SER A 573 -15.11 26.80 19.54
C SER A 573 -14.32 26.00 18.49
N TRP A 574 -13.88 24.78 18.83
CA TRP A 574 -13.17 23.89 17.92
C TRP A 574 -14.08 23.43 16.77
N ALA A 575 -15.28 22.98 17.08
CA ALA A 575 -16.26 22.58 16.07
C ALA A 575 -16.61 23.75 15.12
N ALA A 576 -16.74 24.97 15.68
CA ALA A 576 -17.11 26.16 14.90
C ALA A 576 -15.98 26.60 13.95
N GLU A 577 -14.71 26.60 14.37
CA GLU A 577 -13.57 26.91 13.51
C GLU A 577 -13.44 25.93 12.36
N ASN A 578 -13.57 24.64 12.65
CA ASN A 578 -13.41 23.57 11.65
C ASN A 578 -14.67 23.34 10.78
N GLY A 579 -15.77 24.04 11.07
CA GLY A 579 -17.00 23.96 10.27
C GLY A 579 -17.76 22.65 10.48
N ARG A 580 -17.70 22.07 11.68
CA ARG A 580 -18.38 20.80 12.03
C ARG A 580 -19.86 21.07 12.38
N ASN A 581 -20.67 21.36 11.36
CA ASN A 581 -22.06 21.78 11.51
C ASN A 581 -22.92 20.81 12.34
N GLU A 582 -22.81 19.51 12.10
CA GLU A 582 -23.59 18.50 12.84
C GLU A 582 -23.18 18.42 14.31
N VAL A 583 -21.90 18.54 14.62
CA VAL A 583 -21.38 18.59 15.99
C VAL A 583 -21.83 19.88 16.69
N VAL A 584 -21.78 21.03 16.00
CA VAL A 584 -22.27 22.31 16.53
C VAL A 584 -23.76 22.20 16.85
N GLU A 585 -24.58 21.58 15.99
CA GLU A 585 -25.99 21.35 16.25
C GLU A 585 -26.21 20.54 17.52
N LYS A 586 -25.51 19.42 17.68
CA LYS A 586 -25.61 18.55 18.87
C LYS A 586 -25.16 19.24 20.16
N LEU A 587 -24.08 20.01 20.11
CA LEU A 587 -23.67 20.81 21.27
C LEU A 587 -24.73 21.85 21.65
N LEU A 588 -25.33 22.54 20.67
CA LEU A 588 -26.33 23.59 20.92
C LEU A 588 -27.71 23.06 21.34
N GLU A 589 -28.03 21.77 21.14
CA GLU A 589 -29.23 21.13 21.72
C GLU A 589 -29.22 21.13 23.26
N ARG A 590 -28.04 21.19 23.87
CA ARG A 590 -27.89 21.31 25.34
C ARG A 590 -27.99 22.78 25.78
N ASN A 591 -28.83 23.01 26.76
CA ASN A 591 -29.03 24.36 27.32
C ASN A 591 -27.87 24.89 28.17
N ASP A 592 -27.02 24.01 28.69
CA ASP A 592 -25.84 24.33 29.50
C ASP A 592 -24.59 24.68 28.69
N VAL A 593 -24.62 24.51 27.37
CA VAL A 593 -23.54 24.95 26.46
C VAL A 593 -23.59 26.46 26.32
N ASN A 594 -22.48 27.11 26.68
CA ASN A 594 -22.33 28.56 26.55
C ASN A 594 -21.75 28.92 25.16
N PRO A 595 -22.53 29.50 24.26
CA PRO A 595 -22.09 29.86 22.91
C PRO A 595 -21.20 31.12 22.85
N ASN A 596 -20.98 31.80 24.01
CA ASN A 596 -20.26 33.07 24.08
C ASN A 596 -18.87 32.95 24.75
N THR A 597 -18.46 31.77 25.14
CA THR A 597 -17.12 31.59 25.73
C THR A 597 -16.06 31.96 24.70
N ALA A 598 -15.29 32.99 25.03
CA ALA A 598 -14.19 33.45 24.20
C ALA A 598 -12.89 32.74 24.56
N ASP A 599 -12.07 32.41 23.56
CA ASP A 599 -10.73 31.90 23.79
C ASP A 599 -9.82 32.87 24.50
N THR A 600 -8.80 32.37 25.20
CA THR A 600 -7.89 33.21 25.99
C THR A 600 -6.79 33.85 25.14
N GLN A 601 -6.51 33.33 23.96
CA GLN A 601 -5.42 33.81 23.10
C GLN A 601 -5.82 35.06 22.31
N TYR A 602 -7.02 35.06 21.75
CA TYR A 602 -7.52 36.10 20.85
C TYR A 602 -8.78 36.77 21.36
N GLY A 603 -9.47 36.20 22.37
CA GLY A 603 -10.76 36.64 22.84
C GLY A 603 -11.90 36.38 21.86
N ARG A 604 -11.78 35.39 20.99
CA ARG A 604 -12.75 35.08 19.96
C ARG A 604 -13.80 34.08 20.45
N THR A 605 -15.06 34.37 20.13
CA THR A 605 -16.18 33.44 20.38
C THR A 605 -16.29 32.38 19.25
N PRO A 606 -17.04 31.29 19.47
CA PRO A 606 -17.37 30.32 18.41
C PRO A 606 -17.91 30.97 17.13
N LEU A 607 -18.79 31.98 17.29
CA LEU A 607 -19.32 32.73 16.15
C LEU A 607 -18.23 33.54 15.42
N SER A 608 -17.26 34.08 16.12
CA SER A 608 -16.13 34.79 15.50
C SER A 608 -15.26 33.87 14.66
N TRP A 609 -14.98 32.66 15.16
CA TRP A 609 -14.25 31.62 14.42
C TRP A 609 -15.01 31.15 13.19
N ALA A 610 -16.28 30.82 13.33
CA ALA A 610 -17.14 30.45 12.22
C ALA A 610 -17.23 31.53 11.14
N ALA A 611 -17.34 32.81 11.57
CA ALA A 611 -17.43 33.95 10.68
C ALA A 611 -16.12 34.23 9.93
N GLU A 612 -14.96 34.10 10.60
CA GLU A 612 -13.65 34.20 9.94
C GLU A 612 -13.43 33.09 8.92
N GLY A 613 -13.82 31.84 9.25
CA GLY A 613 -13.69 30.65 8.38
C GLY A 613 -14.75 30.60 7.28
N GLY A 614 -15.77 31.47 7.27
CA GLY A 614 -16.88 31.43 6.32
C GLY A 614 -17.79 30.22 6.47
N ARG A 615 -17.90 29.66 7.68
CA ARG A 615 -18.66 28.43 7.98
C ARG A 615 -20.15 28.72 8.05
N LYS A 616 -20.81 28.83 6.91
CA LYS A 616 -22.18 29.25 6.74
C LYS A 616 -23.17 28.45 7.59
N GLU A 617 -23.12 27.12 7.49
CA GLU A 617 -24.04 26.22 8.20
C GLU A 617 -23.85 26.34 9.72
N VAL A 618 -22.62 26.48 10.19
CA VAL A 618 -22.30 26.70 11.61
C VAL A 618 -22.85 28.06 12.10
N VAL A 619 -22.66 29.11 11.30
CA VAL A 619 -23.20 30.45 11.62
C VAL A 619 -24.73 30.38 11.68
N GLU A 620 -25.40 29.69 10.76
CA GLU A 620 -26.85 29.49 10.77
C GLU A 620 -27.32 28.85 12.09
N LYS A 621 -26.67 27.73 12.49
CA LYS A 621 -27.01 27.04 13.75
C LYS A 621 -26.78 27.91 14.99
N LEU A 622 -25.68 28.66 15.05
CA LEU A 622 -25.43 29.60 16.15
C LEU A 622 -26.48 30.70 16.20
N LEU A 623 -26.96 31.23 15.07
CA LEU A 623 -27.97 32.26 14.99
C LEU A 623 -29.42 31.81 15.37
N GLU A 624 -29.69 30.49 15.39
CA GLU A 624 -30.93 29.93 15.90
C GLU A 624 -31.10 30.13 17.39
N ARG A 625 -29.98 30.27 18.15
CA ARG A 625 -30.01 30.57 19.57
C ARG A 625 -30.11 32.08 19.83
N ASN A 626 -30.97 32.47 20.79
CA ASN A 626 -31.20 33.86 21.13
C ASN A 626 -30.19 34.46 22.13
N ASP A 627 -29.39 33.59 22.79
CA ASP A 627 -28.42 33.99 23.80
C ASP A 627 -27.00 34.22 23.21
N VAL A 628 -26.79 34.05 21.89
CA VAL A 628 -25.51 34.31 21.22
C VAL A 628 -25.25 35.82 21.12
N ASN A 629 -24.07 36.26 21.59
CA ASN A 629 -23.66 37.64 21.47
C ASN A 629 -23.05 37.89 20.07
N LEU A 630 -23.83 38.55 19.21
CA LEU A 630 -23.47 38.79 17.81
C LEU A 630 -22.45 39.92 17.62
N ASN A 631 -22.22 40.73 18.63
CA ASN A 631 -21.33 41.91 18.58
C ASN A 631 -20.09 41.75 19.46
N LYS A 632 -19.82 40.54 20.02
CA LYS A 632 -18.65 40.32 20.86
C LYS A 632 -17.38 40.47 20.02
N ASP A 633 -16.56 41.43 20.41
CA ASP A 633 -15.28 41.68 19.75
C ASP A 633 -14.13 40.84 20.33
N ASP A 634 -13.13 40.60 19.52
CA ASP A 634 -11.89 39.94 19.94
C ASP A 634 -10.98 40.92 20.72
N THR A 635 -10.11 40.38 21.56
CA THR A 635 -9.21 41.19 22.40
C THR A 635 -7.98 41.69 21.65
N GLN A 636 -7.61 41.11 20.52
CA GLN A 636 -6.39 41.46 19.79
C GLN A 636 -6.60 42.65 18.86
N HIS A 637 -7.75 42.74 18.22
CA HIS A 637 -8.03 43.73 17.19
C HIS A 637 -9.36 44.44 17.41
N GLY A 638 -10.17 44.02 18.37
CA GLY A 638 -11.52 44.50 18.58
C GLY A 638 -12.47 44.23 17.42
N ARG A 639 -12.33 43.05 16.78
CA ARG A 639 -13.15 42.67 15.63
C ARG A 639 -14.33 41.82 16.05
N THR A 640 -15.50 42.21 15.59
CA THR A 640 -16.73 41.43 15.74
C THR A 640 -16.80 40.31 14.69
N PRO A 641 -17.71 39.32 14.85
CA PRO A 641 -17.96 38.30 13.81
C PRO A 641 -18.25 38.90 12.43
N LEU A 642 -19.03 39.97 12.36
CA LEU A 642 -19.33 40.70 11.13
C LEU A 642 -18.06 41.28 10.47
N LEU A 643 -17.15 41.85 11.31
CA LEU A 643 -15.87 42.40 10.81
C LEU A 643 -14.99 41.31 10.23
N TRP A 644 -14.93 40.15 10.87
CA TRP A 644 -14.18 39.01 10.38
C TRP A 644 -14.72 38.48 9.04
N ALA A 645 -16.03 38.27 8.94
CA ALA A 645 -16.68 37.83 7.71
C ALA A 645 -16.46 38.84 6.55
N ALA A 646 -16.64 40.14 6.83
CA ALA A 646 -16.45 41.20 5.81
C ALA A 646 -14.98 41.32 5.37
N GLN A 647 -14.02 41.17 6.28
CA GLN A 647 -12.60 41.21 5.96
C GLN A 647 -12.17 40.02 5.07
N ARG A 648 -12.73 38.83 5.33
CA ARG A 648 -12.41 37.59 4.59
C ARG A 648 -13.21 37.45 3.30
N GLY A 649 -14.25 38.25 3.12
CA GLY A 649 -15.07 38.21 1.89
C GLY A 649 -16.19 37.19 1.92
N HIS A 650 -16.65 36.77 3.08
CA HIS A 650 -17.69 35.73 3.21
C HIS A 650 -19.10 36.38 3.10
N GLU A 651 -19.55 36.48 1.85
CA GLU A 651 -20.82 37.19 1.51
C GLU A 651 -22.03 36.61 2.21
N GLU A 652 -22.24 35.29 2.15
CA GLU A 652 -23.40 34.63 2.74
C GLU A 652 -23.43 34.77 4.27
N VAL A 653 -22.26 34.70 4.94
CA VAL A 653 -22.15 34.91 6.38
C VAL A 653 -22.50 36.37 6.76
N VAL A 654 -22.00 37.32 5.98
CA VAL A 654 -22.36 38.75 6.16
C VAL A 654 -23.86 38.97 6.02
N GLU A 655 -24.49 38.37 5.00
CA GLU A 655 -25.93 38.45 4.78
C GLU A 655 -26.74 37.89 5.96
N MET A 656 -26.35 36.70 6.44
CA MET A 656 -27.01 36.05 7.58
C MET A 656 -26.92 36.87 8.86
N LEU A 657 -25.72 37.38 9.16
CA LEU A 657 -25.51 38.23 10.33
C LEU A 657 -26.37 39.51 10.23
N LEU A 658 -26.42 40.16 9.08
CA LEU A 658 -27.17 41.43 8.90
C LEU A 658 -28.71 41.25 8.80
N LYS A 659 -29.22 40.04 8.58
CA LYS A 659 -30.66 39.74 8.78
C LYS A 659 -31.09 39.91 10.25
N ARG A 660 -30.18 39.77 11.17
CA ARG A 660 -30.42 40.01 12.60
C ARG A 660 -30.36 41.53 12.91
N LYS A 661 -31.38 42.05 13.56
CA LYS A 661 -31.49 43.50 13.91
C LYS A 661 -30.55 43.91 15.03
N ASP A 662 -30.14 42.97 15.87
CA ASP A 662 -29.25 43.17 17.02
C ASP A 662 -27.75 43.18 16.64
N VAL A 663 -27.40 42.96 15.38
CA VAL A 663 -26.04 43.14 14.84
C VAL A 663 -25.81 44.63 14.54
N ASP A 664 -24.78 45.24 15.18
CA ASP A 664 -24.38 46.62 14.89
C ASP A 664 -23.31 46.61 13.75
N PRO A 665 -23.65 47.11 12.56
CA PRO A 665 -22.75 47.14 11.42
C PRO A 665 -21.66 48.21 11.49
N ASN A 666 -21.72 49.11 12.50
CA ASN A 666 -20.84 50.24 12.64
C ASN A 666 -19.70 50.03 13.65
N ILE A 667 -19.67 48.90 14.34
CA ILE A 667 -18.53 48.54 15.18
C ILE A 667 -17.26 48.51 14.34
N ALA A 668 -16.23 49.18 14.83
CA ALA A 668 -14.95 49.27 14.14
C ALA A 668 -13.86 48.55 14.94
N ASP A 669 -12.86 48.01 14.26
CA ASP A 669 -11.68 47.42 14.93
C ASP A 669 -11.00 48.49 15.81
N THR A 670 -10.50 48.05 16.98
CA THR A 670 -9.87 48.95 17.95
C THR A 670 -8.48 49.42 17.52
N LYS A 671 -7.82 48.69 16.63
CA LYS A 671 -6.46 48.99 16.19
C LYS A 671 -6.38 50.12 15.17
N HIS A 672 -7.35 50.18 14.26
CA HIS A 672 -7.32 51.13 13.16
C HIS A 672 -8.66 51.79 12.87
N GLY A 673 -9.71 51.54 13.65
CA GLY A 673 -11.03 52.12 13.49
C GLY A 673 -11.75 51.68 12.22
N ARG A 674 -11.48 50.51 11.69
CA ARG A 674 -12.00 49.97 10.42
C ARG A 674 -13.33 49.28 10.65
N THR A 675 -14.36 49.64 9.88
CA THR A 675 -15.67 48.99 9.89
C THR A 675 -15.76 47.88 8.83
N SER A 676 -16.83 47.09 8.90
CA SER A 676 -17.13 46.06 7.87
C SER A 676 -17.25 46.68 6.47
N LEU A 677 -17.88 47.88 6.35
CA LEU A 677 -17.98 48.61 5.07
C LEU A 677 -16.59 49.09 4.59
N TRP A 678 -15.72 49.51 5.51
CA TRP A 678 -14.36 49.87 5.16
C TRP A 678 -13.59 48.69 4.52
N TRP A 679 -13.69 47.48 5.09
CA TRP A 679 -13.06 46.27 4.55
C TRP A 679 -13.64 45.90 3.18
N ALA A 680 -14.97 45.95 3.04
CA ALA A 680 -15.64 45.68 1.77
C ALA A 680 -15.20 46.66 0.68
N ALA A 681 -15.13 47.97 1.02
CA ALA A 681 -14.74 49.00 0.07
C ALA A 681 -13.26 48.90 -0.36
N ARG A 682 -12.36 48.59 0.58
CA ARG A 682 -10.92 48.46 0.31
C ARG A 682 -10.58 47.24 -0.55
N ASN A 683 -11.25 46.11 -0.27
CA ASN A 683 -10.98 44.84 -0.93
C ASN A 683 -11.81 44.63 -2.21
N GLY A 684 -12.73 45.57 -2.53
CA GLY A 684 -13.59 45.49 -3.70
C GLY A 684 -14.70 44.41 -3.59
N TYR A 685 -15.12 44.03 -2.39
CA TYR A 685 -16.18 43.06 -2.15
C TYR A 685 -17.56 43.68 -2.43
N GLN A 686 -17.92 43.72 -3.72
CA GLN A 686 -19.13 44.45 -4.21
C GLN A 686 -20.43 43.93 -3.59
N ALA A 687 -20.57 42.59 -3.48
CA ALA A 687 -21.76 42.01 -2.87
C ALA A 687 -21.89 42.37 -1.37
N ILE A 688 -20.79 42.24 -0.63
CA ILE A 688 -20.76 42.65 0.80
C ILE A 688 -21.05 44.13 0.97
N ALA A 689 -20.46 44.98 0.14
CA ALA A 689 -20.73 46.43 0.18
C ALA A 689 -22.21 46.74 -0.08
N ARG A 690 -22.85 46.04 -1.02
CA ARG A 690 -24.28 46.15 -1.32
C ARG A 690 -25.13 45.77 -0.10
N ILE A 691 -24.92 44.59 0.48
CA ILE A 691 -25.67 44.05 1.60
C ILE A 691 -25.54 45.02 2.81
N LEU A 692 -24.34 45.51 3.10
CA LEU A 692 -24.11 46.48 4.16
C LEU A 692 -24.85 47.83 3.92
N LEU A 693 -24.83 48.32 2.66
CA LEU A 693 -25.48 49.58 2.28
C LEU A 693 -27.03 49.48 2.22
N GLU A 694 -27.59 48.26 2.14
CA GLU A 694 -29.06 48.08 2.27
C GLU A 694 -29.55 48.35 3.67
N ARG A 695 -28.71 48.22 4.70
CA ARG A 695 -29.06 48.60 6.08
C ARG A 695 -29.16 50.12 6.22
N ARG A 696 -30.28 50.63 6.87
CA ARG A 696 -30.53 52.04 7.08
C ARG A 696 -29.65 52.66 8.16
N ASP A 697 -29.21 51.87 9.12
CA ASP A 697 -28.39 52.25 10.28
C ASP A 697 -26.88 52.23 10.00
N ILE A 698 -26.42 51.89 8.81
CA ILE A 698 -25.01 51.94 8.42
C ILE A 698 -24.50 53.36 8.35
N ASN A 699 -23.31 53.61 8.94
CA ASN A 699 -22.60 54.86 8.78
C ASN A 699 -21.55 54.76 7.67
N PRO A 700 -21.82 55.24 6.46
CA PRO A 700 -20.93 55.07 5.32
C PRO A 700 -19.69 55.99 5.35
N ASN A 701 -19.66 56.95 6.27
CA ASN A 701 -18.60 57.95 6.42
C ASN A 701 -17.60 57.64 7.55
N LYS A 702 -17.76 56.50 8.25
CA LYS A 702 -16.86 56.15 9.37
C LYS A 702 -15.44 55.97 8.82
N ALA A 703 -14.60 56.96 9.11
CA ALA A 703 -13.19 56.91 8.69
C ALA A 703 -12.36 56.04 9.64
N ASP A 704 -11.30 55.42 9.10
CA ASP A 704 -10.30 54.75 9.93
C ASP A 704 -9.49 55.75 10.76
N THR A 705 -8.92 55.28 11.88
CA THR A 705 -8.20 56.16 12.83
C THR A 705 -6.73 56.32 12.45
N ARG A 706 -6.20 55.55 11.51
CA ARG A 706 -4.80 55.61 11.09
C ARG A 706 -4.57 56.72 10.07
N ASP A 707 -5.36 56.69 9.00
CA ASP A 707 -5.18 57.55 7.84
C ASP A 707 -6.32 58.59 7.74
N GLY A 708 -7.40 58.42 8.52
CA GLY A 708 -8.61 59.22 8.48
C GLY A 708 -9.42 59.01 7.20
N ARG A 709 -9.30 57.86 6.56
CA ARG A 709 -9.93 57.56 5.30
C ARG A 709 -11.29 56.92 5.46
N THR A 710 -12.26 57.42 4.72
CA THR A 710 -13.59 56.84 4.62
C THR A 710 -13.61 55.62 3.68
N PRO A 711 -14.64 54.79 3.75
CA PRO A 711 -14.83 53.67 2.76
C PRO A 711 -14.81 54.17 1.32
N LEU A 712 -15.41 55.37 1.04
CA LEU A 712 -15.39 55.95 -0.29
C LEU A 712 -13.97 56.34 -0.75
N SER A 713 -13.13 56.85 0.14
CA SER A 713 -11.73 57.16 -0.18
C SER A 713 -10.93 55.92 -0.56
N TRP A 714 -11.17 54.79 0.12
CA TRP A 714 -10.52 53.53 -0.18
C TRP A 714 -11.03 52.90 -1.49
N ALA A 715 -12.34 52.89 -1.71
CA ALA A 715 -12.91 52.41 -2.98
C ALA A 715 -12.45 53.27 -4.17
N ALA A 716 -12.30 54.56 -3.98
CA ALA A 716 -11.78 55.50 -5.01
C ALA A 716 -10.28 55.27 -5.31
N GLU A 717 -9.48 54.91 -4.28
CA GLU A 717 -8.07 54.59 -4.45
C GLU A 717 -7.89 53.21 -5.13
N SER A 718 -8.69 52.21 -4.77
CA SER A 718 -8.61 50.83 -5.34
C SER A 718 -9.17 50.71 -6.74
N GLY A 719 -9.96 51.66 -7.19
CA GLY A 719 -10.52 51.69 -8.54
C GLY A 719 -11.81 50.90 -8.71
N ASP A 720 -12.51 50.56 -7.64
CA ASP A 720 -13.76 49.80 -7.75
C ASP A 720 -14.95 50.72 -8.07
N GLU A 721 -15.27 50.82 -9.33
CA GLU A 721 -16.35 51.69 -9.85
C GLU A 721 -17.73 51.30 -9.28
N ARG A 722 -17.98 50.02 -9.07
CA ARG A 722 -19.27 49.54 -8.59
C ARG A 722 -19.47 49.88 -7.14
N VAL A 723 -18.45 49.68 -6.28
CA VAL A 723 -18.52 50.05 -4.85
C VAL A 723 -18.65 51.59 -4.71
N VAL A 724 -17.92 52.36 -5.51
CA VAL A 724 -18.05 53.83 -5.52
C VAL A 724 -19.46 54.24 -5.96
N GLY A 725 -20.02 53.63 -6.97
CA GLY A 725 -21.40 53.89 -7.44
C GLY A 725 -22.41 53.63 -6.35
N MET A 726 -22.38 52.46 -5.69
CA MET A 726 -23.27 52.06 -4.62
C MET A 726 -23.16 53.02 -3.38
N LEU A 727 -21.96 53.48 -3.05
CA LEU A 727 -21.75 54.45 -2.01
C LEU A 727 -22.38 55.80 -2.36
N LEU A 728 -22.19 56.28 -3.58
CA LEU A 728 -22.71 57.60 -4.02
C LEU A 728 -24.24 57.60 -4.26
N GLU A 729 -24.89 56.49 -4.45
CA GLU A 729 -26.36 56.39 -4.44
C GLU A 729 -27.00 56.70 -3.08
N ARG A 730 -26.21 56.67 -2.00
CA ARG A 730 -26.69 56.98 -0.65
C ARG A 730 -26.61 58.49 -0.38
N ASN A 731 -27.72 59.09 -0.01
CA ASN A 731 -27.81 60.50 0.28
C ASN A 731 -26.99 60.99 1.48
N ASN A 732 -26.56 60.06 2.37
CA ASN A 732 -25.80 60.37 3.57
C ASN A 732 -24.30 60.16 3.41
N VAL A 733 -23.78 59.88 2.23
CA VAL A 733 -22.33 59.74 1.96
C VAL A 733 -21.71 61.14 1.73
N GLY A 734 -20.60 61.40 2.40
CA GLY A 734 -19.84 62.61 2.22
C GLY A 734 -18.75 62.44 1.12
N PRO A 735 -19.01 62.92 -0.08
CA PRO A 735 -18.08 62.64 -1.21
C PRO A 735 -16.81 63.52 -1.17
N ASN A 736 -16.73 64.50 -0.25
CA ASN A 736 -15.61 65.43 -0.14
C ASN A 736 -14.87 65.33 1.21
N ILE A 737 -15.04 64.22 1.97
CA ILE A 737 -14.32 64.03 3.24
C ILE A 737 -12.86 63.73 2.93
N ALA A 738 -11.97 64.66 3.33
CA ALA A 738 -10.54 64.48 3.17
C ALA A 738 -9.92 63.58 4.25
N ASP A 739 -8.90 62.78 3.90
CA ASP A 739 -8.11 62.02 4.86
C ASP A 739 -7.26 62.94 5.77
N THR A 740 -6.91 62.45 6.95
CA THR A 740 -6.13 63.23 7.93
C THR A 740 -4.63 63.14 7.71
N GLN A 741 -4.14 62.16 6.92
CA GLN A 741 -2.72 61.94 6.70
C GLN A 741 -2.16 62.86 5.60
N TYR A 742 -2.91 62.98 4.48
CA TYR A 742 -2.47 63.75 3.32
C TYR A 742 -3.43 64.89 2.96
N GLY A 743 -4.54 65.02 3.67
CA GLY A 743 -5.58 65.99 3.36
C GLY A 743 -6.28 65.75 2.01
N ARG A 744 -6.29 64.51 1.49
CA ARG A 744 -6.83 64.18 0.18
C ARG A 744 -8.29 63.69 0.26
N THR A 745 -9.07 64.19 -0.68
CA THR A 745 -10.45 63.76 -0.92
C THR A 745 -10.52 62.47 -1.74
N PRO A 746 -11.64 61.75 -1.78
CA PRO A 746 -11.85 60.60 -2.68
C PRO A 746 -11.59 60.95 -4.15
N LEU A 747 -11.94 62.15 -4.58
CA LEU A 747 -11.68 62.62 -5.95
C LEU A 747 -10.17 62.70 -6.26
N GLU A 748 -9.38 63.21 -5.30
CA GLU A 748 -7.93 63.29 -5.47
C GLU A 748 -7.25 61.96 -5.47
N TRP A 749 -7.74 60.99 -4.68
CA TRP A 749 -7.25 59.62 -4.73
C TRP A 749 -7.56 58.95 -6.06
N ALA A 750 -8.80 59.05 -6.55
CA ALA A 750 -9.16 58.51 -7.88
C ALA A 750 -8.31 59.13 -9.01
N THR A 751 -8.12 60.44 -8.95
CA THR A 751 -7.36 61.17 -9.98
C THR A 751 -5.89 60.78 -9.98
N ARG A 752 -5.27 60.63 -8.79
CA ARG A 752 -3.88 60.23 -8.60
C ARG A 752 -3.60 58.88 -9.14
N ASN A 753 -4.53 57.92 -8.91
CA ASN A 753 -4.35 56.56 -9.32
C ASN A 753 -4.88 56.27 -10.76
N GLY A 754 -5.33 57.30 -11.46
CA GLY A 754 -5.73 57.20 -12.88
C GLY A 754 -7.15 56.64 -13.10
N HIS A 755 -8.00 56.57 -12.05
CA HIS A 755 -9.35 56.03 -12.14
C HIS A 755 -10.34 57.06 -12.69
N GLN A 756 -10.29 57.27 -14.01
CA GLN A 756 -10.99 58.38 -14.69
C GLN A 756 -12.51 58.29 -14.53
N ILE A 757 -13.10 57.09 -14.58
CA ILE A 757 -14.56 56.88 -14.47
C ILE A 757 -14.99 57.30 -13.05
N ILE A 758 -14.30 56.86 -12.02
CA ILE A 758 -14.54 57.23 -10.62
C ILE A 758 -14.40 58.74 -10.39
N ALA A 759 -13.32 59.33 -10.97
CA ALA A 759 -13.10 60.77 -10.90
C ALA A 759 -14.25 61.54 -11.56
N THR A 760 -14.84 61.05 -12.62
CA THR A 760 -16.01 61.63 -13.30
C THR A 760 -17.25 61.53 -12.41
N LEU A 761 -17.56 60.35 -11.91
CA LEU A 761 -18.69 60.12 -10.98
C LEU A 761 -18.62 61.05 -9.76
N LEU A 762 -17.42 61.18 -9.17
CA LEU A 762 -17.24 62.07 -7.99
C LEU A 762 -17.39 63.55 -8.38
N ARG A 763 -16.92 64.01 -9.53
CA ARG A 763 -17.13 65.40 -10.02
C ARG A 763 -18.61 65.70 -10.28
N GLU A 764 -19.34 64.77 -10.88
CA GLU A 764 -20.79 64.90 -11.10
C GLU A 764 -21.53 65.01 -9.76
N GLN A 765 -21.18 64.16 -8.76
CA GLN A 765 -21.80 64.21 -7.43
C GLN A 765 -21.51 65.49 -6.66
N LEU A 766 -20.32 66.06 -6.86
CA LEU A 766 -19.88 67.32 -6.26
C LEU A 766 -20.39 68.56 -7.01
N GLY A 767 -21.13 68.41 -8.11
CA GLY A 767 -21.58 69.51 -8.96
C GLY A 767 -20.49 70.29 -9.70
N LEU A 768 -19.30 69.66 -9.88
CA LEU A 768 -18.15 70.24 -10.52
C LEU A 768 -18.19 70.07 -12.08
N VAL A 769 -19.12 69.27 -12.57
CA VAL A 769 -19.45 69.11 -14.01
C VAL A 769 -20.96 69.14 -14.15
N PRO A 770 -21.55 69.88 -15.14
CA PRO A 770 -22.96 69.81 -15.41
C PRO A 770 -23.39 68.40 -15.81
N ARG A 771 -24.56 67.96 -15.26
CA ARG A 771 -25.17 66.68 -15.71
C ARG A 771 -25.61 66.81 -17.20
N TYR A 772 -24.71 66.57 -18.12
CA TYR A 772 -25.03 66.21 -19.47
C TYR A 772 -25.46 64.75 -19.53
N ALA A 773 -26.74 64.53 -19.78
CA ALA A 773 -27.22 63.22 -20.16
C ALA A 773 -26.71 62.91 -21.58
N PRO A 774 -25.85 61.95 -21.80
CA PRO A 774 -25.63 61.47 -23.16
C PRO A 774 -26.81 60.54 -23.45
N SER A 775 -27.63 60.91 -24.43
CA SER A 775 -28.53 59.95 -25.11
C SER A 775 -27.66 58.86 -25.76
N LEU A 776 -27.67 57.73 -25.17
CA LEU A 776 -27.08 56.51 -25.78
C LEU A 776 -27.90 56.15 -27.02
N PRO A 777 -27.29 55.91 -28.19
CA PRO A 777 -27.99 55.30 -29.33
C PRO A 777 -28.28 53.83 -28.97
N SER A 778 -29.53 53.46 -29.13
CA SER A 778 -30.01 52.11 -29.09
C SER A 778 -29.36 51.32 -30.24
N THR A 779 -28.29 50.61 -29.95
CA THR A 779 -27.84 49.49 -30.77
C THR A 779 -28.17 48.21 -30.07
N GLU A 780 -29.17 47.51 -30.62
CA GLU A 780 -29.44 46.12 -30.32
C GLU A 780 -28.18 45.27 -30.56
N LEU A 781 -27.58 44.80 -29.47
CA LEU A 781 -26.59 43.75 -29.53
C LEU A 781 -27.28 42.45 -29.09
N SER A 782 -27.54 41.63 -30.11
CA SER A 782 -27.89 40.23 -29.94
C SER A 782 -26.74 39.48 -29.25
N PHE A 783 -27.03 38.92 -28.10
CA PHE A 783 -26.11 38.03 -27.38
C PHE A 783 -26.17 36.65 -28.04
N PRO A 784 -25.04 36.00 -28.28
CA PRO A 784 -25.01 34.57 -28.53
C PRO A 784 -25.11 33.80 -27.18
N GLU A 785 -25.85 32.70 -27.23
CA GLU A 785 -26.02 31.76 -26.09
C GLU A 785 -24.69 31.25 -25.57
N PRO A 786 -24.57 30.98 -24.27
CA PRO A 786 -23.34 30.48 -23.69
C PRO A 786 -23.15 29.00 -24.02
N SER A 787 -22.02 28.68 -24.62
CA SER A 787 -21.50 27.30 -24.75
C SER A 787 -21.08 26.75 -23.39
N GLU A 788 -21.42 25.48 -23.18
CA GLU A 788 -21.10 24.69 -21.98
C GLU A 788 -19.62 24.77 -21.54
N PRO A 789 -19.34 24.75 -20.23
CA PRO A 789 -17.97 24.80 -19.75
C PRO A 789 -17.28 23.43 -19.86
N SER A 790 -16.15 23.39 -20.51
CA SER A 790 -15.21 22.28 -20.54
C SER A 790 -14.54 22.09 -19.16
N GLU A 791 -14.45 20.84 -18.70
CA GLU A 791 -13.81 20.41 -17.47
C GLU A 791 -12.34 20.89 -17.32
N PRO A 792 -11.89 21.27 -16.11
CA PRO A 792 -10.50 21.60 -15.87
C PRO A 792 -9.65 20.34 -15.61
N PRO A 793 -8.36 20.34 -16.00
CA PRO A 793 -7.49 19.19 -15.84
C PRO A 793 -7.08 18.93 -14.37
N SER A 794 -7.12 17.67 -13.97
CA SER A 794 -6.72 17.13 -12.69
C SER A 794 -5.28 17.49 -12.31
N LYS A 795 -5.09 18.20 -11.20
CA LYS A 795 -3.78 18.36 -10.55
C LYS A 795 -3.44 17.11 -9.73
N ARG A 796 -2.41 16.40 -10.16
CA ARG A 796 -1.73 15.39 -9.35
C ARG A 796 -1.11 16.05 -8.10
N MET A 797 -1.58 15.69 -6.93
CA MET A 797 -0.87 15.93 -5.67
C MET A 797 0.27 14.93 -5.52
N ARG A 798 1.50 15.42 -5.40
CA ARG A 798 2.62 14.66 -4.86
C ARG A 798 2.52 14.70 -3.34
N ARG A 799 2.53 13.52 -2.73
CA ARG A 799 2.76 13.36 -1.29
C ARG A 799 4.25 13.60 -1.00
N PHE A 800 4.51 14.37 0.04
CA PHE A 800 5.66 14.24 0.92
C PHE A 800 5.10 14.04 2.33
#